data_748d16ad880c2f933d61d3fbcd53d17d
#
_entry.id   748d16ad880c2f933d61d3fbcd53d17d
#
_cell.length_a   1.000
_cell.length_b   1.000
_cell.length_c   1.000
_cell.angle_alpha   90.00
_cell.angle_beta   90.00
_cell.angle_gamma   90.00
#
_symmetry.space_group_name_H-M   'P 1'
#
loop_
_entity.id
_entity.type
_entity.pdbx_description
1 polymer ?
#
loop_
_entity_poly.entity_id
_entity_poly.type
_entity_poly.pdbx_seq_one_letter_code
_entity_poly.pdbx_strand_id
1 'polypeptide(L)'
;MKKTLILAAALLLFSAADAESIVLPANPTESERTAAEELALHLGKAVGKPVPVIREGTRGTAPFLYVGATEFARGKGISAKRFEPEEWLLQACGKEALILAGGEPRGVLYASWEFLERCFNILWPDEETVYIPENQKLQWKGDLKLNGKPSFEIRCIFVLLKELDRRDARRVYLARNRMNHFLDEEHVLGNSRKYGIRRMLGSPRSVHTFMDYMKDWGPEQLQCYSMNKEGKHVRPLNHLHGQICMSNPETVRLFVKKLREYIAADRAKGDFVKYYLISSNDNSDECQCPACQDGKKKYASWGGVQISFINKIAEAVEKDYPEIKIITNAYHTASIPPKNIRIHKNVIVDLPLMGAEFEGLQTRDTMRSVKRHPNNRRDRGVYEAWAELAPVAMWDYWILYKNNGLAVYHKAMSDNLRYYYHDLHSRIIVAECEYPMTTMFGPLRVWLGFRLMYNIDEDFDAATRRFMNAYYGTKAAPEMLALLQFIQNCNDGVSYNLGTMSLGGRPDLTQDFFKKADGYITRALAAAETPEQKKHIRKERFVLDYNNLCKFRNRANPDMKAFQKRILEDYQLNAPLYERKKEIEKFISGYRDFCLGLAVKVKPVRGFENRKILHDLTWPVLKQRVPAKTKVVDMNDAAAGKALQIKDFDKYSGFTFGFFDPMNKKNSKVKTVPRAQLPQDERFHYYSLGEVELSPQCYIYVHPSWHIQQSLGECFSATLQEDNRCEVFLSLKAEGPAYVQGSKKENALTLDRVLLVKPLKK
;
A
#
# COMPACT_ATOMS: atom_id res chain seq x y z
N MET A 1 -29.20 -17.70 -19.78
CA MET A 1 -30.53 -17.41 -19.24
C MET A 1 -30.38 -16.35 -18.15
N LYS A 2 -30.76 -15.12 -18.48
CA LYS A 2 -30.73 -13.94 -17.61
C LYS A 2 -31.87 -14.08 -16.60
N LYS A 3 -31.57 -14.13 -15.31
CA LYS A 3 -32.57 -13.92 -14.25
C LYS A 3 -32.48 -12.49 -13.78
N THR A 4 -33.36 -11.67 -14.30
CA THR A 4 -33.69 -10.33 -13.86
C THR A 4 -34.43 -10.47 -12.52
N LEU A 5 -33.80 -10.07 -11.41
CA LEU A 5 -34.50 -9.91 -10.15
C LEU A 5 -35.16 -8.53 -10.15
N ILE A 6 -36.45 -8.53 -10.38
CA ILE A 6 -37.35 -7.38 -10.15
C ILE A 6 -37.57 -7.32 -8.64
N LEU A 7 -36.97 -6.30 -7.97
CA LEU A 7 -37.30 -5.95 -6.60
C LEU A 7 -38.66 -5.26 -6.64
N ALA A 8 -39.72 -5.99 -6.30
CA ALA A 8 -41.03 -5.41 -6.06
C ALA A 8 -40.96 -4.57 -4.77
N ALA A 9 -41.04 -3.26 -4.90
CA ALA A 9 -41.27 -2.34 -3.79
C ALA A 9 -42.70 -2.57 -3.29
N ALA A 10 -42.86 -3.34 -2.22
CA ALA A 10 -44.09 -3.37 -1.45
C ALA A 10 -44.22 -2.03 -0.71
N LEU A 11 -44.97 -1.10 -1.27
CA LEU A 11 -45.47 0.07 -0.55
C LEU A 11 -46.45 -0.42 0.52
N LEU A 12 -45.94 -0.66 1.72
CA LEU A 12 -46.77 -0.68 2.93
C LEU A 12 -47.15 0.76 3.22
N LEU A 13 -48.39 1.12 2.94
CA LEU A 13 -49.05 2.32 3.40
C LEU A 13 -49.22 2.23 4.94
N PHE A 14 -48.13 2.54 5.66
CA PHE A 14 -48.27 2.94 7.05
C PHE A 14 -48.69 4.40 7.09
N SER A 15 -49.67 4.74 7.92
CA SER A 15 -50.10 6.09 8.16
C SER A 15 -48.89 6.95 8.55
N ALA A 16 -48.51 7.91 7.72
CA ALA A 16 -47.37 8.80 7.91
C ALA A 16 -47.55 9.81 9.06
N ALA A 17 -48.45 9.55 9.99
CA ALA A 17 -48.87 10.55 10.97
C ALA A 17 -47.98 10.67 12.20
N ASP A 18 -47.11 9.69 12.52
CA ASP A 18 -46.36 9.62 13.79
C ASP A 18 -44.84 9.36 13.64
N ALA A 19 -44.25 9.61 12.48
CA ALA A 19 -42.82 9.40 12.28
C ALA A 19 -42.07 10.75 12.20
N GLU A 20 -40.95 10.85 12.92
CA GLU A 20 -40.00 11.96 12.87
C GLU A 20 -39.59 12.29 11.43
N SER A 21 -39.41 13.59 11.08
CA SER A 21 -39.27 13.98 9.68
C SER A 21 -37.92 14.64 9.34
N ILE A 22 -37.34 14.23 8.22
CA ILE A 22 -36.22 14.91 7.59
C ILE A 22 -36.77 15.91 6.60
N VAL A 23 -36.41 17.19 6.73
CA VAL A 23 -36.97 18.30 5.93
C VAL A 23 -35.91 18.85 4.98
N LEU A 24 -36.22 18.80 3.69
CA LEU A 24 -35.40 19.38 2.61
C LEU A 24 -35.96 20.75 2.19
N PRO A 25 -35.11 21.65 1.66
CA PRO A 25 -35.59 22.89 1.02
C PRO A 25 -36.49 22.57 -0.19
N ALA A 26 -37.26 23.54 -0.65
CA ALA A 26 -38.15 23.38 -1.79
C ALA A 26 -37.41 22.90 -3.05
N ASN A 27 -36.20 23.44 -3.29
CA ASN A 27 -35.30 23.06 -4.40
C ASN A 27 -33.94 22.61 -3.86
N PRO A 28 -33.80 21.37 -3.37
CA PRO A 28 -32.56 20.90 -2.78
C PRO A 28 -31.50 20.61 -3.84
N THR A 29 -30.25 20.86 -3.49
CA THR A 29 -29.08 20.40 -4.25
C THR A 29 -28.97 18.86 -4.23
N GLU A 30 -28.13 18.31 -5.08
CA GLU A 30 -27.88 16.87 -5.09
C GLU A 30 -27.27 16.39 -3.77
N SER A 31 -26.37 17.18 -3.17
CA SER A 31 -25.74 16.89 -1.88
C SER A 31 -26.76 16.90 -0.71
N GLU A 32 -27.73 17.83 -0.73
CA GLU A 32 -28.80 17.87 0.27
C GLU A 32 -29.75 16.67 0.17
N ARG A 33 -30.09 16.26 -1.08
CA ARG A 33 -30.89 15.03 -1.28
C ARG A 33 -30.15 13.81 -0.78
N THR A 34 -28.89 13.67 -1.14
CA THR A 34 -28.06 12.54 -0.70
C THR A 34 -27.91 12.53 0.83
N ALA A 35 -27.72 13.69 1.46
CA ALA A 35 -27.64 13.82 2.92
C ALA A 35 -28.94 13.34 3.60
N ALA A 36 -30.09 13.72 3.06
CA ALA A 36 -31.39 13.26 3.57
C ALA A 36 -31.61 11.75 3.36
N GLU A 37 -31.19 11.20 2.21
CA GLU A 37 -31.23 9.76 1.92
C GLU A 37 -30.33 8.97 2.90
N GLU A 38 -29.12 9.44 3.16
CA GLU A 38 -28.18 8.84 4.13
C GLU A 38 -28.75 8.88 5.55
N LEU A 39 -29.36 9.99 5.95
CA LEU A 39 -30.04 10.10 7.24
C LEU A 39 -31.21 9.11 7.33
N ALA A 40 -32.11 9.11 6.35
CA ALA A 40 -33.29 8.23 6.34
C ALA A 40 -32.89 6.75 6.40
N LEU A 41 -31.90 6.36 5.60
CA LEU A 41 -31.39 4.98 5.56
C LEU A 41 -30.85 4.52 6.92
N HIS A 42 -29.97 5.33 7.52
CA HIS A 42 -29.27 4.91 8.73
C HIS A 42 -30.10 5.09 9.99
N LEU A 43 -30.83 6.20 10.11
CA LEU A 43 -31.74 6.42 11.23
C LEU A 43 -32.88 5.42 11.22
N GLY A 44 -33.47 5.14 10.04
CA GLY A 44 -34.54 4.15 9.94
C GLY A 44 -34.13 2.78 10.48
N LYS A 45 -32.90 2.36 10.24
CA LYS A 45 -32.35 1.12 10.82
C LYS A 45 -32.08 1.25 12.32
N ALA A 46 -31.52 2.38 12.77
CA ALA A 46 -31.19 2.59 14.17
C ALA A 46 -32.43 2.67 15.08
N VAL A 47 -33.51 3.31 14.60
CA VAL A 47 -34.75 3.47 15.37
C VAL A 47 -35.81 2.39 15.10
N GLY A 48 -35.55 1.51 14.12
CA GLY A 48 -36.45 0.39 13.79
C GLY A 48 -37.74 0.77 13.05
N LYS A 49 -37.83 1.99 12.51
CA LYS A 49 -38.98 2.49 11.74
C LYS A 49 -38.52 3.46 10.65
N PRO A 50 -39.27 3.61 9.52
CA PRO A 50 -38.95 4.59 8.49
C PRO A 50 -38.92 6.02 9.05
N VAL A 51 -37.96 6.82 8.62
CA VAL A 51 -37.87 8.26 8.89
C VAL A 51 -38.13 8.98 7.56
N PRO A 52 -39.32 9.59 7.35
CA PRO A 52 -39.70 10.16 6.07
C PRO A 52 -38.90 11.41 5.73
N VAL A 53 -38.61 11.54 4.43
CA VAL A 53 -38.02 12.75 3.85
C VAL A 53 -39.14 13.57 3.21
N ILE A 54 -39.34 14.79 3.69
CA ILE A 54 -40.38 15.72 3.21
C ILE A 54 -39.76 17.02 2.70
N ARG A 55 -40.54 17.80 1.97
CA ARG A 55 -40.18 19.16 1.55
C ARG A 55 -40.72 20.19 2.54
N GLU A 56 -40.05 21.34 2.62
CA GLU A 56 -40.59 22.51 3.33
C GLU A 56 -42.02 22.81 2.88
N GLY A 57 -42.88 23.18 3.80
CA GLY A 57 -44.31 23.41 3.52
C GLY A 57 -45.15 22.13 3.54
N THR A 58 -44.57 20.95 3.62
CA THR A 58 -45.29 19.68 3.78
C THR A 58 -45.54 19.42 5.29
N ARG A 59 -46.73 18.91 5.65
CA ARG A 59 -47.02 18.50 6.99
C ARG A 59 -46.13 17.31 7.41
N GLY A 60 -45.47 17.42 8.54
CA GLY A 60 -44.66 16.37 9.16
C GLY A 60 -44.81 16.34 10.65
N THR A 61 -44.10 15.41 11.32
CA THR A 61 -44.12 15.22 12.76
C THR A 61 -42.73 15.52 13.36
N ALA A 62 -42.71 16.20 14.48
CA ALA A 62 -41.48 16.44 15.25
C ALA A 62 -40.96 15.15 15.90
N PRO A 63 -39.64 15.05 16.16
CA PRO A 63 -38.63 16.07 15.90
C PRO A 63 -38.25 16.19 14.40
N PHE A 64 -37.89 17.39 13.98
CA PHE A 64 -37.52 17.72 12.59
C PHE A 64 -36.02 17.84 12.41
N LEU A 65 -35.48 17.19 11.36
CA LEU A 65 -34.11 17.35 10.91
C LEU A 65 -34.12 18.23 9.64
N TYR A 66 -33.77 19.50 9.79
CA TYR A 66 -33.68 20.45 8.67
C TYR A 66 -32.33 20.32 7.97
N VAL A 67 -32.33 19.83 6.74
CA VAL A 67 -31.12 19.50 5.98
C VAL A 67 -30.87 20.55 4.90
N GLY A 68 -29.73 21.24 5.01
CA GLY A 68 -29.29 22.23 4.02
C GLY A 68 -29.94 23.62 4.14
N ALA A 69 -30.12 24.25 2.99
CA ALA A 69 -30.54 25.66 2.87
C ALA A 69 -32.05 25.85 3.03
N THR A 70 -32.65 25.28 4.05
CA THR A 70 -34.09 25.40 4.36
C THR A 70 -34.45 26.82 4.78
N GLU A 71 -35.74 27.22 4.62
CA GLU A 71 -36.25 28.52 5.13
C GLU A 71 -36.13 28.61 6.65
N PHE A 72 -36.38 27.51 7.33
CA PHE A 72 -36.19 27.44 8.79
C PHE A 72 -34.75 27.76 9.18
N ALA A 73 -33.73 27.17 8.49
CA ALA A 73 -32.32 27.47 8.73
C ALA A 73 -32.00 28.93 8.44
N ARG A 74 -32.50 29.47 7.31
CA ARG A 74 -32.33 30.89 6.95
C ARG A 74 -32.95 31.82 8.00
N GLY A 75 -34.15 31.48 8.50
CA GLY A 75 -34.81 32.22 9.60
C GLY A 75 -34.02 32.24 10.90
N LYS A 76 -33.10 31.26 11.12
CA LYS A 76 -32.12 31.23 12.22
C LYS A 76 -30.79 31.87 11.87
N GLY A 77 -30.67 32.55 10.71
CA GLY A 77 -29.46 33.21 10.25
C GLY A 77 -28.40 32.27 9.69
N ILE A 78 -28.74 31.03 9.37
CA ILE A 78 -27.84 30.02 8.81
C ILE A 78 -28.07 29.95 7.30
N SER A 79 -27.02 30.27 6.49
CA SER A 79 -27.05 30.17 5.04
C SER A 79 -25.77 29.52 4.52
N ALA A 80 -25.85 28.79 3.41
CA ALA A 80 -24.72 28.10 2.78
C ALA A 80 -23.55 29.06 2.44
N LYS A 81 -23.86 30.33 2.12
CA LYS A 81 -22.85 31.36 1.79
C LYS A 81 -21.93 31.77 2.95
N ARG A 82 -22.26 31.38 4.18
CA ARG A 82 -21.47 31.70 5.39
C ARG A 82 -20.40 30.67 5.68
N PHE A 83 -20.43 29.53 5.00
CA PHE A 83 -19.52 28.44 5.23
C PHE A 83 -18.43 28.42 4.15
N GLU A 84 -17.22 28.03 4.58
CA GLU A 84 -16.19 27.62 3.65
C GLU A 84 -16.50 26.23 3.06
N PRO A 85 -15.91 25.86 1.92
CA PRO A 85 -16.07 24.50 1.39
C PRO A 85 -15.76 23.44 2.46
N GLU A 86 -16.64 22.42 2.57
CA GLU A 86 -16.54 21.32 3.53
C GLU A 86 -16.69 21.72 5.01
N GLU A 87 -16.90 22.97 5.36
CA GLU A 87 -17.30 23.39 6.70
C GLU A 87 -18.73 22.92 6.99
N TRP A 88 -18.99 22.46 8.22
CA TRP A 88 -20.29 21.91 8.62
C TRP A 88 -20.76 22.43 9.96
N LEU A 89 -22.08 22.38 10.17
CA LEU A 89 -22.75 22.80 11.40
C LEU A 89 -23.90 21.85 11.74
N LEU A 90 -23.98 21.46 13.00
CA LEU A 90 -25.17 20.92 13.67
C LEU A 90 -25.64 21.94 14.68
N GLN A 91 -26.88 22.39 14.60
CA GLN A 91 -27.43 23.32 15.57
C GLN A 91 -28.87 22.96 15.97
N ALA A 92 -29.05 22.58 17.23
CA ALA A 92 -30.35 22.35 17.78
C ALA A 92 -31.11 23.68 18.00
N CYS A 93 -32.41 23.62 17.79
CA CYS A 93 -33.37 24.64 18.16
C CYS A 93 -34.37 23.98 19.11
N GLY A 94 -33.92 23.70 20.35
CA GLY A 94 -34.64 22.86 21.26
C GLY A 94 -34.54 21.36 20.94
N LYS A 95 -35.43 20.55 21.52
CA LYS A 95 -35.47 19.11 21.32
C LYS A 95 -36.25 18.69 20.05
N GLU A 96 -36.98 19.61 19.44
CA GLU A 96 -37.91 19.32 18.35
C GLU A 96 -37.36 19.68 16.99
N ALA A 97 -36.28 20.45 16.91
CA ALA A 97 -35.67 20.85 15.63
C ALA A 97 -34.13 20.83 15.68
N LEU A 98 -33.51 20.24 14.69
CA LEU A 98 -32.06 20.25 14.49
C LEU A 98 -31.76 20.70 13.05
N ILE A 99 -30.83 21.65 12.90
CA ILE A 99 -30.34 22.12 11.61
C ILE A 99 -29.03 21.42 11.30
N LEU A 100 -28.97 20.82 10.11
CA LEU A 100 -27.77 20.21 9.53
C LEU A 100 -27.39 21.02 8.30
N ALA A 101 -26.34 21.82 8.38
CA ALA A 101 -25.95 22.76 7.33
C ALA A 101 -24.44 22.71 7.06
N GLY A 102 -24.00 23.28 5.96
CA GLY A 102 -22.57 23.38 5.67
C GLY A 102 -22.28 23.99 4.30
N GLY A 103 -20.98 24.23 4.04
CA GLY A 103 -20.48 24.77 2.81
C GLY A 103 -20.52 23.75 1.66
N GLU A 104 -20.88 24.23 0.48
CA GLU A 104 -20.90 23.36 -0.71
C GLU A 104 -19.49 22.93 -1.13
N PRO A 105 -19.36 21.75 -1.75
CA PRO A 105 -20.45 20.82 -2.09
C PRO A 105 -20.75 19.77 -1.01
N ARG A 106 -20.00 19.68 0.10
CA ARG A 106 -19.99 18.50 0.97
C ARG A 106 -20.32 18.78 2.43
N GLY A 107 -20.34 20.04 2.87
CA GLY A 107 -20.53 20.38 4.28
C GLY A 107 -21.84 19.85 4.87
N VAL A 108 -22.93 19.86 4.11
CA VAL A 108 -24.22 19.28 4.56
C VAL A 108 -24.16 17.76 4.72
N LEU A 109 -23.42 17.06 3.86
CA LEU A 109 -23.17 15.62 4.01
C LEU A 109 -22.34 15.35 5.28
N TYR A 110 -21.33 16.19 5.52
CA TYR A 110 -20.52 16.07 6.74
C TYR A 110 -21.34 16.30 8.00
N ALA A 111 -22.18 17.33 8.01
CA ALA A 111 -23.13 17.54 9.10
C ALA A 111 -23.99 16.29 9.37
N SER A 112 -24.51 15.66 8.31
CA SER A 112 -25.34 14.47 8.41
C SER A 112 -24.58 13.26 8.95
N TRP A 113 -23.38 13.01 8.45
CA TRP A 113 -22.54 11.90 8.95
C TRP A 113 -22.01 12.16 10.38
N GLU A 114 -21.69 13.42 10.73
CA GLU A 114 -21.34 13.77 12.11
C GLU A 114 -22.50 13.54 13.08
N PHE A 115 -23.72 13.86 12.67
CA PHE A 115 -24.92 13.57 13.46
C PHE A 115 -25.08 12.05 13.67
N LEU A 116 -25.00 11.26 12.61
CA LEU A 116 -25.10 9.80 12.68
C LEU A 116 -24.00 9.19 13.57
N GLU A 117 -22.78 9.67 13.43
CA GLU A 117 -21.66 9.15 14.25
C GLU A 117 -21.72 9.58 15.71
N ARG A 118 -22.00 10.86 16.00
CA ARG A 118 -21.90 11.41 17.35
C ARG A 118 -23.14 11.15 18.18
N CYS A 119 -24.32 11.15 17.57
CA CYS A 119 -25.57 10.96 18.26
C CYS A 119 -26.06 9.52 18.25
N PHE A 120 -25.70 8.73 17.23
CA PHE A 120 -26.17 7.35 17.06
C PHE A 120 -25.05 6.31 17.09
N ASN A 121 -23.80 6.73 17.20
CA ASN A 121 -22.64 5.85 17.18
C ASN A 121 -22.61 4.92 15.95
N ILE A 122 -23.11 5.42 14.79
CA ILE A 122 -23.05 4.70 13.52
C ILE A 122 -21.64 4.85 12.95
N LEU A 123 -21.04 3.75 12.47
CA LEU A 123 -19.73 3.74 11.88
C LEU A 123 -19.72 2.98 10.55
N TRP A 124 -18.76 3.35 9.70
CA TRP A 124 -18.43 2.65 8.45
C TRP A 124 -16.98 2.17 8.56
N PRO A 125 -16.75 0.99 9.20
CA PRO A 125 -15.41 0.50 9.50
C PRO A 125 -14.63 0.05 8.26
N ASP A 126 -15.32 -0.52 7.28
CA ASP A 126 -14.77 -0.98 6.00
C ASP A 126 -15.81 -0.87 4.86
N GLU A 127 -15.45 -1.34 3.66
CA GLU A 127 -16.29 -1.27 2.45
C GLU A 127 -17.55 -2.13 2.52
N GLU A 128 -17.58 -3.15 3.39
CA GLU A 128 -18.66 -4.14 3.49
C GLU A 128 -19.54 -3.92 4.73
N THR A 129 -19.01 -3.25 5.74
CA THR A 129 -19.58 -3.19 7.08
C THR A 129 -20.12 -1.81 7.40
N VAL A 130 -21.36 -1.77 7.88
CA VAL A 130 -21.95 -0.62 8.52
C VAL A 130 -22.39 -1.02 9.92
N TYR A 131 -21.78 -0.45 10.94
CA TYR A 131 -22.19 -0.65 12.31
C TYR A 131 -23.31 0.31 12.65
N ILE A 132 -24.48 -0.21 13.00
CA ILE A 132 -25.66 0.56 13.41
C ILE A 132 -26.18 -0.05 14.71
N PRO A 133 -26.08 0.66 15.85
CA PRO A 133 -26.74 0.25 17.09
C PRO A 133 -28.26 0.24 16.91
N GLU A 134 -28.90 -0.85 17.31
CA GLU A 134 -30.36 -1.02 17.20
C GLU A 134 -31.11 -0.38 18.37
N ASN A 135 -32.40 -0.21 18.19
CA ASN A 135 -33.35 0.26 19.23
C ASN A 135 -33.01 1.64 19.81
N GLN A 136 -32.47 2.52 18.99
CA GLN A 136 -32.14 3.88 19.34
C GLN A 136 -33.43 4.76 19.32
N LYS A 137 -33.37 5.89 20.01
CA LYS A 137 -34.40 6.95 19.92
C LYS A 137 -33.81 8.12 19.15
N LEU A 138 -34.60 8.71 18.25
CA LEU A 138 -34.19 9.93 17.56
C LEU A 138 -34.30 11.11 18.56
N GLN A 139 -33.16 11.46 19.14
CA GLN A 139 -33.06 12.52 20.14
C GLN A 139 -31.67 13.16 20.15
N TRP A 140 -31.63 14.39 20.62
CA TRP A 140 -30.38 15.16 20.84
C TRP A 140 -30.56 16.10 22.05
N LYS A 141 -29.43 16.66 22.52
CA LYS A 141 -29.47 17.73 23.52
C LYS A 141 -30.06 19.00 22.92
N GLY A 142 -31.03 19.64 23.59
CA GLY A 142 -31.71 20.81 23.05
C GLY A 142 -30.83 22.05 22.78
N ASP A 143 -29.62 22.05 23.34
CA ASP A 143 -28.58 23.07 23.19
C ASP A 143 -27.40 22.57 22.29
N LEU A 144 -27.57 21.43 21.63
CA LEU A 144 -26.49 20.86 20.78
C LEU A 144 -26.05 21.87 19.70
N LYS A 145 -24.79 22.23 19.76
CA LYS A 145 -24.13 23.02 18.71
C LYS A 145 -22.76 22.48 18.47
N LEU A 146 -22.55 21.92 17.28
CA LEU A 146 -21.27 21.39 16.82
C LEU A 146 -20.98 21.93 15.43
N ASN A 147 -19.74 22.24 15.17
CA ASN A 147 -19.28 22.65 13.86
C ASN A 147 -17.84 22.17 13.64
N GLY A 148 -17.41 22.16 12.43
CA GLY A 148 -16.05 21.79 12.08
C GLY A 148 -15.73 21.96 10.61
N LYS A 149 -14.46 21.73 10.33
CA LYS A 149 -13.89 21.72 8.98
C LYS A 149 -12.79 20.67 8.95
N PRO A 150 -12.59 19.96 7.81
CA PRO A 150 -11.48 19.01 7.69
C PRO A 150 -10.11 19.64 7.94
N SER A 151 -9.24 18.93 8.64
CA SER A 151 -7.87 19.37 8.91
C SER A 151 -7.02 19.45 7.65
N PHE A 152 -7.05 18.39 6.82
CA PHE A 152 -6.38 18.42 5.52
C PHE A 152 -7.35 18.82 4.40
N GLU A 153 -6.90 19.69 3.49
CA GLU A 153 -7.66 20.15 2.33
C GLU A 153 -7.84 19.03 1.29
N ILE A 154 -6.77 18.28 1.00
CA ILE A 154 -6.81 17.10 0.15
C ILE A 154 -6.48 15.88 0.98
N ARG A 155 -7.40 14.91 0.96
CA ARG A 155 -7.35 13.66 1.70
C ARG A 155 -7.55 12.50 0.73
N CYS A 156 -6.49 11.74 0.50
CA CYS A 156 -6.49 10.67 -0.49
C CYS A 156 -5.89 9.40 0.08
N ILE A 157 -6.42 8.27 -0.33
CA ILE A 157 -5.80 6.97 -0.16
C ILE A 157 -5.55 6.36 -1.54
N PHE A 158 -4.34 5.87 -1.75
CA PHE A 158 -3.94 5.14 -2.93
C PHE A 158 -3.74 3.67 -2.55
N VAL A 159 -4.61 2.79 -3.06
CA VAL A 159 -4.58 1.36 -2.79
C VAL A 159 -3.98 0.64 -3.99
N LEU A 160 -2.87 -0.08 -3.76
CA LEU A 160 -2.08 -0.73 -4.83
C LEU A 160 -2.75 -1.94 -5.51
N LEU A 161 -3.98 -2.28 -5.21
CA LEU A 161 -4.66 -3.42 -5.82
C LEU A 161 -5.70 -2.99 -6.85
N LYS A 162 -5.61 -3.60 -8.02
CA LYS A 162 -6.52 -3.42 -9.17
C LYS A 162 -7.84 -4.16 -9.04
N GLU A 163 -8.27 -4.58 -7.85
CA GLU A 163 -9.50 -5.34 -7.72
C GLU A 163 -10.76 -4.48 -7.80
N LEU A 164 -11.50 -4.72 -8.79
CA LEU A 164 -12.27 -3.77 -9.57
C LEU A 164 -13.78 -3.92 -9.41
N ASP A 165 -14.26 -5.05 -8.97
CA ASP A 165 -15.70 -5.35 -8.90
C ASP A 165 -16.43 -4.63 -7.74
N ARG A 166 -15.68 -3.98 -6.83
CA ARG A 166 -16.24 -3.28 -5.66
C ARG A 166 -16.07 -1.77 -5.68
N ARG A 167 -15.79 -1.19 -6.82
CA ARG A 167 -15.51 0.26 -6.95
C ARG A 167 -16.59 1.13 -6.33
N ASP A 168 -17.85 0.79 -6.51
CA ASP A 168 -18.96 1.61 -5.99
C ASP A 168 -19.07 1.54 -4.46
N ALA A 169 -18.92 0.36 -3.86
CA ALA A 169 -18.90 0.21 -2.39
C ALA A 169 -17.73 0.97 -1.76
N ARG A 170 -16.53 0.88 -2.36
CA ARG A 170 -15.35 1.64 -1.92
C ARG A 170 -15.58 3.14 -1.98
N ARG A 171 -16.16 3.65 -3.06
CA ARG A 171 -16.46 5.09 -3.20
C ARG A 171 -17.40 5.59 -2.12
N VAL A 172 -18.44 4.84 -1.85
CA VAL A 172 -19.40 5.15 -0.78
C VAL A 172 -18.70 5.14 0.58
N TYR A 173 -17.89 4.12 0.85
CA TYR A 173 -17.09 4.00 2.06
C TYR A 173 -16.14 5.19 2.24
N LEU A 174 -15.39 5.55 1.19
CA LEU A 174 -14.47 6.68 1.21
C LEU A 174 -15.20 8.01 1.41
N ALA A 175 -16.36 8.21 0.74
CA ALA A 175 -17.18 9.40 0.89
C ALA A 175 -17.69 9.57 2.32
N ARG A 176 -18.27 8.50 2.91
CA ARG A 176 -18.78 8.48 4.30
C ARG A 176 -17.68 8.75 5.31
N ASN A 177 -16.46 8.33 5.03
CA ASN A 177 -15.27 8.62 5.83
C ASN A 177 -14.55 9.93 5.43
N ARG A 178 -15.22 10.83 4.71
CA ARG A 178 -14.81 12.21 4.34
C ARG A 178 -13.55 12.28 3.46
N MET A 179 -13.19 11.22 2.74
CA MET A 179 -12.17 11.32 1.70
C MET A 179 -12.71 12.14 0.53
N ASN A 180 -11.86 12.98 -0.07
CA ASN A 180 -12.31 13.92 -1.09
C ASN A 180 -11.50 13.87 -2.38
N HIS A 181 -10.50 13.01 -2.47
CA HIS A 181 -9.70 12.82 -3.67
C HIS A 181 -9.44 11.34 -3.94
N PHE A 182 -9.39 10.97 -5.24
CA PHE A 182 -9.09 9.63 -5.73
C PHE A 182 -8.11 9.74 -6.90
N LEU A 183 -7.05 8.95 -6.90
CA LEU A 183 -6.04 8.98 -7.96
C LEU A 183 -6.49 8.28 -9.26
N ASP A 184 -7.34 7.26 -9.16
CA ASP A 184 -7.83 6.48 -10.33
C ASP A 184 -9.14 7.05 -10.90
N GLU A 185 -9.15 8.32 -11.27
CA GLU A 185 -10.38 9.07 -11.49
C GLU A 185 -11.14 8.84 -12.80
N GLU A 186 -10.55 8.27 -13.84
CA GLU A 186 -11.27 8.15 -15.14
C GLU A 186 -12.59 7.38 -15.03
N HIS A 187 -12.71 6.52 -14.03
CA HIS A 187 -13.89 5.69 -13.81
C HIS A 187 -14.76 6.12 -12.61
N VAL A 188 -14.33 7.15 -11.86
CA VAL A 188 -14.90 7.48 -10.54
C VAL A 188 -16.13 8.38 -10.58
N LEU A 189 -16.33 9.15 -11.62
CA LEU A 189 -17.26 10.30 -11.58
C LEU A 189 -18.75 9.94 -11.65
N GLY A 190 -19.15 8.74 -12.08
CA GLY A 190 -20.57 8.40 -12.25
C GLY A 190 -21.40 8.59 -10.98
N ASN A 191 -21.04 7.89 -9.91
CA ASN A 191 -21.78 7.89 -8.62
C ASN A 191 -21.19 8.85 -7.55
N SER A 192 -20.04 9.46 -7.79
CA SER A 192 -19.38 10.31 -6.80
C SER A 192 -19.98 11.73 -6.73
N ARG A 193 -20.65 12.19 -7.78
CA ARG A 193 -21.29 13.53 -7.80
C ARG A 193 -22.33 13.69 -6.71
N LYS A 194 -23.15 12.68 -6.47
CA LYS A 194 -24.16 12.73 -5.41
C LYS A 194 -23.56 12.92 -4.01
N TYR A 195 -22.32 12.48 -3.79
CA TYR A 195 -21.57 12.71 -2.54
C TYR A 195 -20.76 14.02 -2.57
N GLY A 196 -20.97 14.87 -3.56
CA GLY A 196 -20.27 16.15 -3.70
C GLY A 196 -18.78 16.05 -3.97
N ILE A 197 -18.28 14.86 -4.34
CA ILE A 197 -16.87 14.66 -4.66
C ILE A 197 -16.58 15.34 -6.00
N ARG A 198 -15.64 16.29 -5.97
CA ARG A 198 -15.12 17.00 -7.14
C ARG A 198 -13.67 16.66 -7.34
N ARG A 199 -13.17 16.92 -8.52
CA ARG A 199 -11.74 16.79 -8.80
C ARG A 199 -10.94 17.81 -7.99
N MET A 200 -9.90 17.34 -7.32
CA MET A 200 -8.98 18.18 -6.57
C MET A 200 -7.68 18.43 -7.35
N LEU A 201 -7.27 17.47 -8.20
CA LEU A 201 -6.11 17.60 -9.08
C LEU A 201 -6.54 17.71 -10.55
N GLY A 202 -5.85 18.55 -11.31
CA GLY A 202 -6.00 18.70 -12.74
C GLY A 202 -5.32 17.63 -13.57
N SER A 203 -5.53 17.67 -14.87
CA SER A 203 -4.91 16.74 -15.83
C SER A 203 -3.40 17.00 -15.99
N PRO A 204 -2.57 15.97 -16.25
CA PRO A 204 -2.88 14.56 -16.22
C PRO A 204 -3.01 14.08 -14.77
N ARG A 205 -3.69 12.94 -14.57
CA ARG A 205 -4.01 12.42 -13.23
C ARG A 205 -3.13 11.28 -12.80
N SER A 206 -1.98 11.16 -13.41
CA SER A 206 -0.92 10.23 -13.07
C SER A 206 -0.06 10.80 -11.93
N VAL A 207 0.70 9.94 -11.27
CA VAL A 207 1.68 10.35 -10.24
C VAL A 207 3.07 10.62 -10.81
N HIS A 208 3.38 10.08 -12.01
CA HIS A 208 4.63 10.27 -12.76
C HIS A 208 4.34 10.96 -14.08
N THR A 209 3.99 12.26 -13.98
CA THR A 209 3.35 13.00 -15.08
C THR A 209 4.27 13.40 -16.22
N PHE A 210 5.60 13.29 -16.07
CA PHE A 210 6.51 13.63 -17.17
C PHE A 210 6.19 12.87 -18.46
N MET A 211 5.78 11.59 -18.36
CA MET A 211 5.37 10.81 -19.53
C MET A 211 4.18 11.42 -20.24
N ASP A 212 3.21 11.97 -19.50
CA ASP A 212 2.02 12.62 -20.07
C ASP A 212 2.34 13.96 -20.72
N TYR A 213 3.25 14.72 -20.14
CA TYR A 213 3.71 15.99 -20.70
C TYR A 213 4.48 15.82 -22.01
N MET A 214 5.24 14.72 -22.15
CA MET A 214 6.06 14.47 -23.33
C MET A 214 5.44 13.46 -24.32
N LYS A 215 4.18 13.06 -24.12
CA LYS A 215 3.53 12.04 -24.97
C LYS A 215 3.47 12.40 -26.45
N ASP A 216 3.34 13.70 -26.76
CA ASP A 216 3.23 14.22 -28.13
C ASP A 216 4.59 14.64 -28.73
N TRP A 217 5.72 14.34 -28.07
CA TRP A 217 7.04 14.70 -28.56
C TRP A 217 7.51 13.78 -29.69
N GLY A 218 7.98 14.40 -30.78
CA GLY A 218 8.55 13.74 -31.94
C GLY A 218 10.09 13.73 -31.93
N PRO A 219 10.71 13.34 -33.07
CA PRO A 219 12.16 13.31 -33.20
C PRO A 219 12.84 14.68 -33.01
N GLU A 220 12.16 15.77 -33.31
CA GLU A 220 12.67 17.14 -33.18
C GLU A 220 12.83 17.56 -31.72
N GLN A 221 12.16 16.91 -30.79
CA GLN A 221 12.31 17.13 -29.34
C GLN A 221 13.36 16.24 -28.68
N LEU A 222 14.20 15.55 -29.45
CA LEU A 222 15.17 14.61 -28.90
C LEU A 222 16.04 15.24 -27.80
N GLN A 223 16.44 16.51 -27.94
CA GLN A 223 17.25 17.23 -26.96
C GLN A 223 16.49 17.62 -25.68
N CYS A 224 15.18 17.46 -25.67
CA CYS A 224 14.36 17.67 -24.48
C CYS A 224 14.35 16.47 -23.53
N TYR A 225 14.76 15.29 -23.99
CA TYR A 225 14.97 14.13 -23.11
C TYR A 225 16.31 14.22 -22.39
N SER A 226 16.45 13.52 -21.27
CA SER A 226 17.69 13.47 -20.51
C SER A 226 18.84 12.90 -21.34
N MET A 227 20.02 13.47 -21.16
CA MET A 227 21.27 12.93 -21.69
C MET A 227 21.77 11.81 -20.79
N ASN A 228 22.11 10.68 -21.33
CA ASN A 228 22.69 9.57 -20.59
C ASN A 228 24.23 9.75 -20.39
N LYS A 229 24.87 8.81 -19.72
CA LYS A 229 26.32 8.85 -19.43
C LYS A 229 27.20 8.77 -20.68
N GLU A 230 26.66 8.23 -21.78
CA GLU A 230 27.32 8.14 -23.09
C GLU A 230 27.15 9.41 -23.93
N GLY A 231 26.58 10.48 -23.35
CA GLY A 231 26.39 11.77 -24.03
C GLY A 231 25.23 11.81 -25.04
N LYS A 232 24.33 10.85 -25.00
CA LYS A 232 23.18 10.76 -25.90
C LYS A 232 21.88 11.10 -25.21
N HIS A 233 21.05 11.91 -25.87
CA HIS A 233 19.68 12.12 -25.44
C HIS A 233 18.83 10.90 -25.76
N VAL A 234 18.11 10.36 -24.76
CA VAL A 234 17.37 9.10 -24.89
C VAL A 234 15.91 9.30 -24.46
N ARG A 235 15.00 8.94 -25.38
CA ARG A 235 13.58 8.94 -25.08
C ARG A 235 13.27 7.85 -24.04
N PRO A 236 12.59 8.19 -22.92
CA PRO A 236 12.09 7.21 -21.97
C PRO A 236 11.13 6.21 -22.63
N LEU A 237 11.31 4.93 -22.34
CA LEU A 237 10.39 3.87 -22.77
C LEU A 237 9.09 3.86 -21.93
N ASN A 238 9.23 4.16 -20.65
CA ASN A 238 8.13 4.27 -19.67
C ASN A 238 8.63 5.07 -18.46
N HIS A 239 7.79 5.26 -17.45
CA HIS A 239 8.15 6.00 -16.24
C HIS A 239 9.29 5.38 -15.39
N LEU A 240 9.65 4.12 -15.61
CA LEU A 240 10.77 3.45 -14.91
C LEU A 240 12.14 3.71 -15.55
N HIS A 241 12.22 4.39 -16.70
CA HIS A 241 13.46 4.58 -17.45
C HIS A 241 13.54 5.99 -18.04
N GLY A 242 14.62 6.70 -17.72
CA GLY A 242 14.93 8.02 -18.27
C GLY A 242 14.06 9.16 -17.70
N GLN A 243 14.53 10.35 -17.94
CA GLN A 243 13.93 11.60 -17.48
C GLN A 243 13.92 12.62 -18.66
N ILE A 244 13.60 13.87 -18.34
CA ILE A 244 13.69 15.03 -19.25
C ILE A 244 14.97 15.84 -19.00
N CYS A 245 15.39 16.64 -19.98
CA CYS A 245 16.41 17.65 -19.78
C CYS A 245 15.79 18.92 -19.20
N MET A 246 15.87 19.10 -17.90
CA MET A 246 15.24 20.21 -17.16
C MET A 246 15.91 21.57 -17.40
N SER A 247 17.16 21.59 -17.88
CA SER A 247 17.87 22.84 -18.19
C SER A 247 17.64 23.34 -19.62
N ASN A 248 17.02 22.53 -20.49
CA ASN A 248 16.74 22.93 -21.87
C ASN A 248 15.52 23.90 -21.90
N PRO A 249 15.65 25.13 -22.44
CA PRO A 249 14.54 26.08 -22.52
C PRO A 249 13.35 25.58 -23.33
N GLU A 250 13.58 24.76 -24.35
CA GLU A 250 12.50 24.17 -25.16
C GLU A 250 11.65 23.20 -24.33
N THR A 251 12.28 22.42 -23.42
CA THR A 251 11.56 21.57 -22.47
C THR A 251 10.58 22.40 -21.62
N VAL A 252 11.03 23.56 -21.10
CA VAL A 252 10.17 24.47 -20.34
C VAL A 252 9.00 24.96 -21.20
N ARG A 253 9.28 25.42 -22.44
CA ARG A 253 8.25 25.91 -23.36
C ARG A 253 7.18 24.87 -23.64
N LEU A 254 7.59 23.62 -23.87
CA LEU A 254 6.69 22.50 -24.15
C LEU A 254 5.82 22.15 -22.93
N PHE A 255 6.40 22.14 -21.73
CA PHE A 255 5.66 21.90 -20.50
C PHE A 255 4.63 23.02 -20.21
N VAL A 256 5.01 24.28 -20.38
CA VAL A 256 4.08 25.41 -20.24
C VAL A 256 2.93 25.30 -21.22
N LYS A 257 3.22 25.04 -22.51
CA LYS A 257 2.17 24.79 -23.53
C LYS A 257 1.22 23.68 -23.09
N LYS A 258 1.78 22.51 -22.69
CA LYS A 258 0.97 21.35 -22.33
C LYS A 258 0.14 21.57 -21.07
N LEU A 259 0.69 22.24 -20.05
CA LEU A 259 -0.05 22.60 -18.84
C LEU A 259 -1.23 23.53 -19.17
N ARG A 260 -1.03 24.53 -20.03
CA ARG A 260 -2.13 25.41 -20.49
C ARG A 260 -3.21 24.62 -21.23
N GLU A 261 -2.85 23.65 -22.06
CA GLU A 261 -3.80 22.76 -22.74
C GLU A 261 -4.61 21.95 -21.71
N TYR A 262 -3.98 21.41 -20.68
CA TYR A 262 -4.67 20.67 -19.61
C TYR A 262 -5.62 21.58 -18.83
N ILE A 263 -5.19 22.77 -18.43
CA ILE A 263 -6.03 23.75 -17.72
C ILE A 263 -7.26 24.11 -18.56
N ALA A 264 -7.07 24.44 -19.83
CA ALA A 264 -8.15 24.79 -20.74
C ALA A 264 -9.14 23.63 -20.94
N ALA A 265 -8.63 22.40 -21.12
CA ALA A 265 -9.45 21.22 -21.30
C ALA A 265 -10.26 20.87 -20.04
N ASP A 266 -9.68 21.00 -18.83
CA ASP A 266 -10.38 20.78 -17.57
C ASP A 266 -11.47 21.82 -17.36
N ARG A 267 -11.19 23.11 -17.61
CA ARG A 267 -12.19 24.20 -17.51
C ARG A 267 -13.35 24.06 -18.52
N ALA A 268 -13.07 23.60 -19.74
CA ALA A 268 -14.08 23.31 -20.73
C ALA A 268 -15.07 22.20 -20.29
N LYS A 269 -14.63 21.30 -19.38
CA LYS A 269 -15.47 20.27 -18.75
C LYS A 269 -16.19 20.77 -17.49
N GLY A 270 -15.95 22.01 -17.07
CA GLY A 270 -16.49 22.59 -15.85
C GLY A 270 -15.67 22.24 -14.60
N ASP A 271 -14.47 21.68 -14.76
CA ASP A 271 -13.56 21.36 -13.66
C ASP A 271 -12.61 22.54 -13.38
N PHE A 272 -12.96 23.37 -12.40
CA PHE A 272 -12.13 24.51 -11.97
C PHE A 272 -11.18 24.09 -10.85
N VAL A 273 -10.23 23.21 -11.19
CA VAL A 273 -9.23 22.72 -10.24
C VAL A 273 -8.09 23.74 -10.07
N LYS A 274 -7.52 23.73 -8.85
CA LYS A 274 -6.45 24.65 -8.47
C LYS A 274 -5.06 24.03 -8.57
N TYR A 275 -4.95 22.72 -8.41
CA TYR A 275 -3.68 22.00 -8.28
C TYR A 275 -3.39 21.18 -9.53
N TYR A 276 -2.20 21.32 -10.09
CA TYR A 276 -1.70 20.54 -11.23
C TYR A 276 -0.38 19.88 -10.87
N LEU A 277 -0.24 18.60 -11.21
CA LEU A 277 0.94 17.81 -10.85
C LEU A 277 1.95 17.83 -12.01
N ILE A 278 3.20 18.20 -11.72
CA ILE A 278 4.36 18.07 -12.60
C ILE A 278 5.44 17.31 -11.84
N SER A 279 5.49 15.99 -12.03
CA SER A 279 6.33 15.09 -11.25
C SER A 279 7.21 14.21 -12.13
N SER A 280 8.42 13.94 -11.62
CA SER A 280 9.43 13.13 -12.29
C SER A 280 9.00 11.67 -12.48
N ASN A 281 9.64 10.99 -13.42
CA ASN A 281 9.49 9.56 -13.62
C ASN A 281 10.04 8.76 -12.42
N ASP A 282 9.57 7.52 -12.26
CA ASP A 282 9.88 6.63 -11.13
C ASP A 282 11.25 5.94 -11.31
N ASN A 283 12.30 6.76 -11.33
CA ASN A 283 13.67 6.28 -11.43
C ASN A 283 14.67 7.33 -10.93
N SER A 284 15.92 6.92 -10.73
CA SER A 284 17.02 7.75 -10.23
C SER A 284 17.89 8.36 -11.34
N ASP A 285 17.44 8.35 -12.60
CA ASP A 285 18.21 8.90 -13.72
C ASP A 285 18.33 10.42 -13.65
N GLU A 286 19.52 10.92 -13.86
CA GLU A 286 19.82 12.36 -13.95
C GLU A 286 20.34 12.70 -15.36
N CYS A 287 19.92 13.83 -15.91
CA CYS A 287 20.44 14.30 -17.18
C CYS A 287 21.93 14.67 -17.05
N GLN A 288 22.77 14.06 -17.88
CA GLN A 288 24.22 14.27 -17.86
C GLN A 288 24.68 15.46 -18.72
N CYS A 289 23.79 16.25 -19.30
CA CYS A 289 24.19 17.43 -20.06
C CYS A 289 24.88 18.46 -19.15
N PRO A 290 25.86 19.25 -19.68
CA PRO A 290 26.62 20.20 -18.87
C PRO A 290 25.74 21.17 -18.08
N ALA A 291 24.71 21.72 -18.70
CA ALA A 291 23.80 22.69 -18.06
C ALA A 291 23.03 22.11 -16.87
N CYS A 292 22.58 20.85 -16.93
CA CYS A 292 21.95 20.18 -15.80
C CYS A 292 22.95 19.87 -14.68
N GLN A 293 24.16 19.43 -15.01
CA GLN A 293 25.19 19.11 -14.03
C GLN A 293 25.74 20.39 -13.35
N ASP A 294 25.87 21.48 -14.08
CA ASP A 294 26.23 22.78 -13.51
C ASP A 294 25.12 23.33 -12.60
N GLY A 295 23.85 23.12 -13.01
CA GLY A 295 22.70 23.40 -12.14
C GLY A 295 22.75 22.60 -10.84
N LYS A 296 23.07 21.31 -10.90
CA LYS A 296 23.24 20.45 -9.71
C LYS A 296 24.31 20.97 -8.76
N LYS A 297 25.47 21.37 -9.31
CA LYS A 297 26.56 22.01 -8.51
C LYS A 297 26.10 23.31 -7.90
N LYS A 298 25.47 24.20 -8.70
CA LYS A 298 24.99 25.52 -8.27
C LYS A 298 23.99 25.44 -7.10
N TYR A 299 23.07 24.48 -7.17
CA TYR A 299 22.00 24.31 -6.18
C TYR A 299 22.32 23.25 -5.12
N ALA A 300 23.49 22.64 -5.18
CA ALA A 300 23.97 21.59 -4.30
C ALA A 300 23.06 20.34 -4.24
N SER A 301 22.13 20.20 -5.17
CA SER A 301 21.24 19.01 -5.28
C SER A 301 20.57 18.94 -6.65
N TRP A 302 20.12 17.73 -7.03
CA TRP A 302 19.26 17.55 -8.20
C TRP A 302 17.87 18.16 -7.98
N GLY A 303 17.38 18.17 -6.74
CA GLY A 303 16.14 18.87 -6.36
C GLY A 303 16.16 20.34 -6.79
N GLY A 304 17.32 20.98 -6.74
CA GLY A 304 17.46 22.37 -7.21
C GLY A 304 17.36 22.54 -8.72
N VAL A 305 17.84 21.58 -9.50
CA VAL A 305 17.64 21.54 -10.95
C VAL A 305 16.15 21.43 -11.28
N GLN A 306 15.47 20.51 -10.60
CA GLN A 306 14.02 20.34 -10.76
C GLN A 306 13.25 21.60 -10.33
N ILE A 307 13.54 22.19 -9.19
CA ILE A 307 12.89 23.41 -8.73
C ILE A 307 13.15 24.59 -9.71
N SER A 308 14.36 24.72 -10.26
CA SER A 308 14.65 25.74 -11.27
C SER A 308 13.79 25.58 -12.53
N PHE A 309 13.55 24.33 -12.95
CA PHE A 309 12.65 24.01 -14.05
C PHE A 309 11.19 24.34 -13.73
N ILE A 310 10.70 23.90 -12.57
CA ILE A 310 9.32 24.13 -12.13
C ILE A 310 9.02 25.61 -11.91
N ASN A 311 9.97 26.38 -11.35
CA ASN A 311 9.81 27.81 -11.16
C ASN A 311 9.54 28.54 -12.49
N LYS A 312 10.29 28.23 -13.54
CA LYS A 312 10.09 28.83 -14.88
C LYS A 312 8.70 28.53 -15.45
N ILE A 313 8.19 27.32 -15.19
CA ILE A 313 6.82 26.95 -15.60
C ILE A 313 5.81 27.75 -14.77
N ALA A 314 5.99 27.81 -13.45
CA ALA A 314 5.09 28.54 -12.56
C ALA A 314 5.03 30.04 -12.89
N GLU A 315 6.18 30.68 -13.13
CA GLU A 315 6.28 32.07 -13.57
C GLU A 315 5.57 32.35 -14.91
N ALA A 316 5.68 31.40 -15.86
CA ALA A 316 5.02 31.55 -17.17
C ALA A 316 3.51 31.35 -17.09
N VAL A 317 3.04 30.43 -16.23
CA VAL A 317 1.61 30.10 -16.11
C VAL A 317 0.88 31.09 -15.21
N GLU A 318 1.53 31.66 -14.19
CA GLU A 318 0.94 32.64 -13.29
C GLU A 318 0.35 33.87 -14.03
N LYS A 319 0.93 34.22 -15.18
CA LYS A 319 0.47 35.36 -15.99
C LYS A 319 -0.98 35.22 -16.45
N ASP A 320 -1.37 33.99 -16.79
CA ASP A 320 -2.71 33.68 -17.32
C ASP A 320 -3.62 33.03 -16.28
N TYR A 321 -3.01 32.35 -15.28
CA TYR A 321 -3.70 31.52 -14.28
C TYR A 321 -3.07 31.71 -12.90
N PRO A 322 -3.21 32.90 -12.25
CA PRO A 322 -2.55 33.23 -10.99
C PRO A 322 -2.98 32.35 -9.81
N GLU A 323 -4.16 31.72 -9.89
CA GLU A 323 -4.69 30.84 -8.86
C GLU A 323 -4.11 29.41 -8.91
N ILE A 324 -3.47 29.04 -10.01
CA ILE A 324 -2.96 27.67 -10.19
C ILE A 324 -1.74 27.44 -9.33
N LYS A 325 -1.73 26.30 -8.65
CA LYS A 325 -0.60 25.77 -7.88
C LYS A 325 -0.04 24.52 -8.57
N ILE A 326 1.27 24.47 -8.71
CA ILE A 326 1.99 23.33 -9.27
C ILE A 326 2.52 22.50 -8.13
N ILE A 327 2.12 21.22 -8.07
CA ILE A 327 2.69 20.23 -7.15
C ILE A 327 3.80 19.49 -7.89
N THR A 328 4.99 19.42 -7.29
CA THR A 328 6.13 18.64 -7.81
C THR A 328 6.72 17.76 -6.74
N ASN A 329 7.17 16.57 -7.10
CA ASN A 329 7.67 15.60 -6.12
C ASN A 329 9.18 15.79 -5.82
N ALA A 330 9.54 15.79 -4.56
CA ALA A 330 10.91 15.65 -4.10
C ALA A 330 11.23 14.16 -3.91
N TYR A 331 11.52 13.46 -5.02
CA TYR A 331 11.59 12.00 -5.09
C TYR A 331 12.89 11.52 -5.73
N HIS A 332 13.38 10.34 -5.35
CA HIS A 332 14.65 9.79 -5.82
C HIS A 332 15.80 10.82 -5.69
N THR A 333 16.49 11.10 -6.78
CA THR A 333 17.61 12.06 -6.81
C THR A 333 17.22 13.49 -6.46
N ALA A 334 15.93 13.85 -6.64
CA ALA A 334 15.41 15.16 -6.29
C ALA A 334 14.99 15.30 -4.81
N SER A 335 15.12 14.25 -4.01
CA SER A 335 14.68 14.25 -2.59
C SER A 335 15.50 15.21 -1.70
N ILE A 336 16.75 15.51 -2.07
CA ILE A 336 17.62 16.43 -1.33
C ILE A 336 17.17 17.89 -1.53
N PRO A 337 16.87 18.63 -0.45
CA PRO A 337 16.54 20.05 -0.53
C PRO A 337 17.65 20.86 -1.18
N PRO A 338 17.31 21.82 -2.07
CA PRO A 338 18.30 22.66 -2.73
C PRO A 338 18.84 23.76 -1.83
N LYS A 339 20.00 24.30 -2.22
CA LYS A 339 20.55 25.55 -1.73
C LYS A 339 20.50 26.61 -2.84
N ASN A 340 20.61 27.87 -2.47
CA ASN A 340 20.81 29.01 -3.40
C ASN A 340 19.68 29.15 -4.47
N ILE A 341 18.46 28.73 -4.14
CA ILE A 341 17.30 28.94 -4.98
C ILE A 341 16.06 29.22 -4.14
N ARG A 342 15.28 30.23 -4.54
CA ARG A 342 13.96 30.49 -3.98
C ARG A 342 12.91 29.72 -4.76
N ILE A 343 11.99 29.12 -4.05
CA ILE A 343 10.87 28.39 -4.67
C ILE A 343 9.73 29.38 -4.96
N HIS A 344 9.13 29.27 -6.12
CA HIS A 344 8.03 30.14 -6.53
C HIS A 344 6.79 29.92 -5.63
N LYS A 345 6.10 30.99 -5.27
CA LYS A 345 4.94 30.98 -4.35
C LYS A 345 3.79 30.08 -4.76
N ASN A 346 3.69 29.74 -6.07
CA ASN A 346 2.70 28.85 -6.62
C ASN A 346 3.19 27.39 -6.76
N VAL A 347 4.34 27.05 -6.18
CA VAL A 347 4.88 25.68 -6.15
C VAL A 347 4.68 25.08 -4.77
N ILE A 348 4.22 23.85 -4.75
CA ILE A 348 4.09 22.98 -3.58
C ILE A 348 4.98 21.77 -3.81
N VAL A 349 5.77 21.40 -2.82
CA VAL A 349 6.68 20.26 -2.92
C VAL A 349 6.03 19.04 -2.26
N ASP A 350 5.74 18.01 -3.03
CA ASP A 350 5.26 16.72 -2.53
C ASP A 350 6.43 15.86 -2.07
N LEU A 351 6.32 15.26 -0.89
CA LEU A 351 7.39 14.54 -0.21
C LEU A 351 7.06 13.04 -0.11
N PRO A 352 7.24 12.25 -1.18
CA PRO A 352 7.06 10.80 -1.16
C PRO A 352 8.33 10.09 -0.67
N LEU A 353 8.77 10.42 0.55
CA LEU A 353 10.04 9.94 1.08
C LEU A 353 9.88 8.53 1.65
N MET A 354 10.29 7.53 0.90
CA MET A 354 10.30 6.12 1.32
C MET A 354 11.41 5.77 2.32
N GLY A 355 12.11 6.73 2.85
CA GLY A 355 13.40 6.52 3.47
C GLY A 355 14.44 6.62 2.38
N ALA A 356 15.15 7.73 2.40
CA ALA A 356 15.88 8.21 1.26
C ALA A 356 16.71 7.15 0.57
N GLU A 357 16.54 7.05 -0.71
CA GLU A 357 17.56 6.56 -1.63
C GLU A 357 18.74 7.53 -1.68
N PHE A 358 19.10 8.09 -0.52
CA PHE A 358 20.29 8.87 -0.36
C PHE A 358 21.46 7.92 -0.43
N GLU A 359 22.21 7.96 -1.50
CA GLU A 359 23.41 7.14 -1.68
C GLU A 359 23.14 5.62 -1.62
N GLY A 360 21.94 5.16 -2.04
CA GLY A 360 21.59 3.75 -2.06
C GLY A 360 21.18 3.14 -0.71
N LEU A 361 20.97 3.94 0.32
CA LEU A 361 20.54 3.51 1.65
C LEU A 361 19.10 3.93 1.90
N GLN A 362 18.21 2.97 2.08
CA GLN A 362 16.87 3.22 2.64
C GLN A 362 17.02 3.40 4.14
N THR A 363 16.70 4.59 4.65
CA THR A 363 16.95 4.97 6.04
C THR A 363 15.69 5.04 6.89
N ARG A 364 14.52 5.33 6.29
CA ARG A 364 13.27 5.48 7.03
C ARG A 364 12.80 4.15 7.64
N ASP A 365 12.60 4.15 8.94
CA ASP A 365 11.87 3.10 9.64
C ASP A 365 10.37 3.42 9.60
N THR A 366 9.64 2.74 8.71
CA THR A 366 8.21 2.98 8.45
C THR A 366 7.29 2.56 9.59
N MET A 367 7.78 1.73 10.51
CA MET A 367 7.03 1.32 11.70
C MET A 367 7.12 2.31 12.85
N ARG A 368 7.88 3.41 12.67
CA ARG A 368 8.21 4.37 13.72
C ARG A 368 7.82 5.79 13.35
N SER A 369 7.59 6.59 14.36
CA SER A 369 7.34 8.02 14.21
C SER A 369 8.53 8.72 13.52
N VAL A 370 8.26 9.44 12.45
CA VAL A 370 9.27 10.28 11.77
C VAL A 370 9.81 11.34 12.72
N LYS A 371 8.94 11.97 13.52
CA LYS A 371 9.32 13.03 14.45
C LYS A 371 10.15 12.53 15.63
N ARG A 372 9.77 11.38 16.21
CA ARG A 372 10.26 10.98 17.54
C ARG A 372 11.35 9.93 17.50
N HIS A 373 11.35 9.04 16.51
CA HIS A 373 12.26 7.89 16.54
C HIS A 373 13.65 8.24 15.99
N PRO A 374 14.74 7.84 16.70
CA PRO A 374 16.11 8.16 16.30
C PRO A 374 16.48 7.70 14.89
N ASN A 375 15.99 6.53 14.44
CA ASN A 375 16.25 6.00 13.11
C ASN A 375 15.78 6.93 12.00
N ASN A 376 14.74 7.75 12.26
CA ASN A 376 14.16 8.66 11.29
C ASN A 376 14.71 10.10 11.39
N ARG A 377 15.76 10.32 12.18
CA ARG A 377 16.34 11.67 12.36
C ARG A 377 16.75 12.32 11.04
N ARG A 378 17.38 11.56 10.15
CA ARG A 378 17.84 12.05 8.85
C ARG A 378 16.66 12.43 7.96
N ASP A 379 15.67 11.54 7.85
CA ASP A 379 14.47 11.78 7.06
C ASP A 379 13.71 12.99 7.59
N ARG A 380 13.57 13.11 8.91
CA ARG A 380 12.97 14.28 9.55
C ARG A 380 13.66 15.57 9.13
N GLY A 381 14.99 15.63 9.16
CA GLY A 381 15.74 16.80 8.72
C GLY A 381 15.49 17.19 7.26
N VAL A 382 15.25 16.21 6.38
CA VAL A 382 14.88 16.46 4.98
C VAL A 382 13.47 17.02 4.87
N TYR A 383 12.50 16.49 5.62
CA TYR A 383 11.13 17.02 5.66
C TYR A 383 11.11 18.47 6.14
N GLU A 384 11.80 18.76 7.25
CA GLU A 384 11.89 20.09 7.84
C GLU A 384 12.55 21.08 6.87
N ALA A 385 13.67 20.71 6.25
CA ALA A 385 14.36 21.57 5.30
C ALA A 385 13.54 21.88 4.03
N TRP A 386 12.72 20.96 3.54
CA TRP A 386 11.78 21.26 2.46
C TRP A 386 10.64 22.17 2.91
N ALA A 387 10.09 21.96 4.11
CA ALA A 387 9.02 22.78 4.66
C ALA A 387 9.45 24.23 4.95
N GLU A 388 10.72 24.46 5.25
CA GLU A 388 11.30 25.80 5.35
C GLU A 388 11.39 26.54 4.00
N LEU A 389 11.51 25.79 2.89
CA LEU A 389 11.68 26.36 1.55
C LEU A 389 10.36 26.62 0.83
N ALA A 390 9.35 25.79 1.05
CA ALA A 390 8.05 25.86 0.35
C ALA A 390 6.93 25.20 1.15
N PRO A 391 5.65 25.49 0.81
CA PRO A 391 4.52 24.64 1.23
C PRO A 391 4.74 23.20 0.77
N VAL A 392 4.45 22.23 1.64
CA VAL A 392 4.65 20.81 1.35
C VAL A 392 3.34 20.04 1.29
N ALA A 393 3.27 19.09 0.38
CA ALA A 393 2.31 18.00 0.35
C ALA A 393 3.00 16.71 0.83
N MET A 394 2.23 15.78 1.33
CA MET A 394 2.77 14.54 1.87
C MET A 394 2.23 13.35 1.10
N TRP A 395 3.15 12.51 0.59
CA TRP A 395 2.85 11.17 0.16
C TRP A 395 3.39 10.20 1.21
N ASP A 396 2.50 9.65 2.04
CA ASP A 396 2.91 8.75 3.11
C ASP A 396 2.66 7.28 2.73
N TYR A 397 3.52 6.40 3.23
CA TYR A 397 3.48 4.98 2.90
C TYR A 397 2.92 4.18 4.08
N TRP A 398 1.69 3.69 3.92
CA TRP A 398 1.04 2.78 4.87
C TRP A 398 1.11 1.34 4.38
N ILE A 399 2.28 0.98 3.86
CA ILE A 399 2.55 -0.28 3.19
C ILE A 399 3.93 -0.81 3.57
N LEU A 400 4.06 -2.11 3.59
CA LEU A 400 5.34 -2.84 3.64
C LEU A 400 5.36 -3.85 2.51
N TYR A 401 5.77 -3.47 1.32
CA TYR A 401 5.66 -4.22 0.06
C TYR A 401 6.03 -5.70 0.09
N LYS A 402 6.88 -6.15 1.04
CA LYS A 402 7.34 -7.53 1.14
C LYS A 402 6.84 -8.30 2.38
N ASN A 403 5.94 -7.74 3.16
CA ASN A 403 5.56 -8.29 4.47
C ASN A 403 4.17 -8.95 4.53
N ASN A 404 3.59 -9.35 3.42
CA ASN A 404 2.34 -10.14 3.38
C ASN A 404 1.24 -9.69 4.37
N GLY A 405 1.20 -8.39 4.70
CA GLY A 405 0.15 -7.80 5.50
C GLY A 405 0.26 -7.95 7.03
N LEU A 406 1.29 -8.61 7.58
CA LEU A 406 1.48 -8.70 9.04
C LEU A 406 2.37 -7.56 9.55
N ALA A 407 1.83 -6.34 9.56
CA ALA A 407 2.50 -5.14 10.06
C ALA A 407 1.52 -4.23 10.78
N VAL A 408 1.85 -3.83 12.00
CA VAL A 408 1.02 -2.97 12.84
C VAL A 408 1.84 -1.74 13.25
N TYR A 409 1.49 -0.57 12.69
CA TYR A 409 2.19 0.71 12.91
C TYR A 409 1.21 1.89 13.02
N HIS A 410 0.01 1.62 13.51
CA HIS A 410 -1.10 2.58 13.59
C HIS A 410 -0.72 3.82 14.42
N LYS A 411 0.02 3.63 15.52
CA LYS A 411 0.49 4.73 16.37
C LYS A 411 1.53 5.61 15.65
N ALA A 412 2.46 5.00 14.94
CA ALA A 412 3.45 5.75 14.15
C ALA A 412 2.77 6.55 13.04
N MET A 413 1.78 5.98 12.36
CA MET A 413 0.94 6.67 11.39
C MET A 413 0.23 7.89 12.01
N SER A 414 -0.38 7.72 13.19
CA SER A 414 -1.02 8.83 13.92
C SER A 414 -0.03 9.94 14.27
N ASP A 415 1.14 9.59 14.80
CA ASP A 415 2.20 10.55 15.12
C ASP A 415 2.69 11.29 13.86
N ASN A 416 2.82 10.58 12.73
CA ASN A 416 3.27 11.16 11.47
C ASN A 416 2.25 12.16 10.92
N LEU A 417 0.95 11.82 10.89
CA LEU A 417 -0.09 12.74 10.42
C LEU A 417 -0.11 14.03 11.24
N ARG A 418 0.03 13.94 12.57
CA ARG A 418 0.12 15.11 13.44
C ARG A 418 1.36 15.94 13.17
N TYR A 419 2.51 15.30 12.96
CA TYR A 419 3.74 15.97 12.58
C TYR A 419 3.61 16.69 11.24
N TYR A 420 3.03 16.06 10.22
CA TYR A 420 2.83 16.68 8.92
C TYR A 420 1.91 17.91 9.01
N TYR A 421 0.85 17.83 9.81
CA TYR A 421 -0.10 18.91 9.97
C TYR A 421 0.42 20.08 10.82
N HIS A 422 0.95 19.78 12.02
CA HIS A 422 1.32 20.81 12.99
C HIS A 422 2.71 21.40 12.77
N ASP A 423 3.69 20.56 12.41
CA ASP A 423 5.10 21.00 12.32
C ASP A 423 5.48 21.38 10.87
N LEU A 424 5.03 20.60 9.88
CA LEU A 424 5.34 20.89 8.47
C LEU A 424 4.24 21.73 7.78
N HIS A 425 3.17 22.04 8.47
CA HIS A 425 2.02 22.81 7.98
C HIS A 425 1.40 22.27 6.68
N SER A 426 1.54 20.98 6.41
CA SER A 426 0.93 20.35 5.24
C SER A 426 -0.59 20.30 5.36
N ARG A 427 -1.25 20.52 4.21
CA ARG A 427 -2.72 20.44 4.08
C ARG A 427 -3.15 19.47 2.99
N ILE A 428 -2.18 18.78 2.38
CA ILE A 428 -2.39 17.80 1.32
C ILE A 428 -1.73 16.50 1.76
N ILE A 429 -2.51 15.42 1.76
CA ILE A 429 -2.03 14.09 2.13
C ILE A 429 -2.54 13.02 1.18
N VAL A 430 -1.63 12.24 0.64
CA VAL A 430 -1.90 10.98 -0.07
C VAL A 430 -1.27 9.85 0.73
N ALA A 431 -2.03 8.83 1.06
CA ALA A 431 -1.53 7.64 1.73
C ALA A 431 -1.56 6.43 0.80
N GLU A 432 -0.39 5.90 0.50
CA GLU A 432 -0.26 4.65 -0.26
C GLU A 432 -0.32 3.45 0.68
N CYS A 433 -1.21 2.51 0.43
CA CYS A 433 -1.38 1.35 1.31
C CYS A 433 -1.65 0.05 0.55
N GLU A 434 -1.43 -1.07 1.24
CA GLU A 434 -1.97 -2.36 0.82
C GLU A 434 -3.49 -2.34 0.90
N TYR A 435 -4.14 -3.27 0.18
CA TYR A 435 -5.59 -3.42 0.32
C TYR A 435 -5.96 -3.75 1.79
N PRO A 436 -6.73 -2.89 2.47
CA PRO A 436 -6.91 -3.00 3.92
C PRO A 436 -7.47 -4.34 4.38
N MET A 437 -8.36 -4.94 3.58
CA MET A 437 -9.04 -6.19 3.93
C MET A 437 -8.12 -7.42 3.90
N THR A 438 -6.91 -7.29 3.36
CA THR A 438 -5.91 -8.38 3.26
C THR A 438 -4.74 -8.21 4.23
N THR A 439 -4.79 -7.20 5.09
CA THR A 439 -3.72 -6.90 6.06
C THR A 439 -4.24 -6.94 7.49
N MET A 440 -3.34 -7.30 8.43
CA MET A 440 -3.67 -7.37 9.85
C MET A 440 -4.08 -6.01 10.39
N PHE A 441 -5.29 -5.93 10.96
CA PHE A 441 -5.90 -4.67 11.39
C PHE A 441 -5.91 -3.57 10.30
N GLY A 442 -5.92 -3.97 9.04
CA GLY A 442 -5.93 -3.04 7.92
C GLY A 442 -7.14 -2.11 7.90
N PRO A 443 -8.38 -2.60 8.10
CA PRO A 443 -9.57 -1.74 8.21
C PRO A 443 -9.43 -0.70 9.32
N LEU A 444 -8.95 -1.10 10.50
CA LEU A 444 -8.68 -0.17 11.61
C LEU A 444 -7.66 0.91 11.22
N ARG A 445 -6.54 0.52 10.60
CA ARG A 445 -5.48 1.44 10.18
C ARG A 445 -6.04 2.51 9.25
N VAL A 446 -6.73 2.10 8.21
CA VAL A 446 -7.29 3.01 7.20
C VAL A 446 -8.37 3.91 7.81
N TRP A 447 -9.26 3.36 8.61
CA TRP A 447 -10.31 4.12 9.27
C TRP A 447 -9.74 5.18 10.24
N LEU A 448 -8.75 4.81 11.06
CA LEU A 448 -8.05 5.77 11.94
C LEU A 448 -7.33 6.85 11.13
N GLY A 449 -6.71 6.47 10.01
CA GLY A 449 -6.09 7.42 9.10
C GLY A 449 -7.10 8.45 8.56
N PHE A 450 -8.27 8.00 8.14
CA PHE A 450 -9.35 8.89 7.67
C PHE A 450 -9.83 9.84 8.77
N ARG A 451 -10.00 9.32 9.99
CA ARG A 451 -10.38 10.13 11.15
C ARG A 451 -9.37 11.25 11.40
N LEU A 452 -8.08 10.93 11.38
CA LEU A 452 -7.01 11.90 11.62
C LEU A 452 -6.80 12.87 10.46
N MET A 453 -6.98 12.44 9.20
CA MET A 453 -6.97 13.35 8.06
C MET A 453 -8.13 14.35 8.11
N TYR A 454 -9.26 13.92 8.64
CA TYR A 454 -10.44 14.76 8.78
C TYR A 454 -10.38 15.64 10.02
N ASN A 455 -10.04 15.08 11.19
CA ASN A 455 -9.86 15.78 12.45
C ASN A 455 -8.54 15.34 13.11
N ILE A 456 -7.52 16.17 12.99
CA ILE A 456 -6.17 15.83 13.48
C ILE A 456 -6.10 15.70 14.99
N ASP A 457 -7.03 16.33 15.70
CA ASP A 457 -7.14 16.32 17.17
C ASP A 457 -8.00 15.15 17.70
N GLU A 458 -8.43 14.22 16.81
CA GLU A 458 -9.15 13.01 17.23
C GLU A 458 -8.36 12.23 18.27
N ASP A 459 -9.03 11.82 19.36
CA ASP A 459 -8.41 10.93 20.36
C ASP A 459 -8.19 9.55 19.75
N PHE A 460 -6.92 9.23 19.48
CA PHE A 460 -6.51 7.98 18.83
C PHE A 460 -6.94 6.73 19.61
N ASP A 461 -6.80 6.74 20.93
CA ASP A 461 -7.11 5.57 21.76
C ASP A 461 -8.62 5.39 21.93
N ALA A 462 -9.38 6.47 22.08
CA ALA A 462 -10.83 6.44 22.12
C ALA A 462 -11.41 5.98 20.76
N ALA A 463 -10.88 6.49 19.65
CA ALA A 463 -11.27 6.07 18.31
C ALA A 463 -10.93 4.59 18.06
N THR A 464 -9.76 4.12 18.48
CA THR A 464 -9.38 2.71 18.39
C THR A 464 -10.36 1.82 19.16
N ARG A 465 -10.66 2.14 20.40
CA ARG A 465 -11.65 1.38 21.20
C ARG A 465 -13.04 1.40 20.57
N ARG A 466 -13.46 2.54 20.04
CA ARG A 466 -14.74 2.69 19.35
C ARG A 466 -14.82 1.77 18.12
N PHE A 467 -13.78 1.74 17.31
CA PHE A 467 -13.69 0.82 16.16
C PHE A 467 -13.73 -0.63 16.62
N MET A 468 -12.89 -1.02 17.59
CA MET A 468 -12.82 -2.40 18.09
C MET A 468 -14.19 -2.90 18.57
N ASN A 469 -14.91 -2.08 19.33
CA ASN A 469 -16.24 -2.42 19.82
C ASN A 469 -17.26 -2.58 18.67
N ALA A 470 -17.23 -1.69 17.69
CA ALA A 470 -18.15 -1.72 16.57
C ALA A 470 -17.86 -2.89 15.59
N TYR A 471 -16.58 -3.23 15.37
CA TYR A 471 -16.17 -4.18 14.35
C TYR A 471 -16.09 -5.61 14.85
N TYR A 472 -15.57 -5.82 16.06
CA TYR A 472 -15.41 -7.15 16.64
C TYR A 472 -16.45 -7.47 17.71
N GLY A 473 -17.24 -6.48 18.15
CA GLY A 473 -18.21 -6.62 19.24
C GLY A 473 -17.60 -6.35 20.62
N THR A 474 -18.37 -5.79 21.52
CA THR A 474 -17.91 -5.32 22.84
C THR A 474 -17.27 -6.40 23.70
N LYS A 475 -17.69 -7.67 23.55
CA LYS A 475 -17.13 -8.81 24.31
C LYS A 475 -15.80 -9.30 23.70
N ALA A 476 -15.63 -9.27 22.39
CA ALA A 476 -14.41 -9.72 21.73
C ALA A 476 -13.36 -8.59 21.58
N ALA A 477 -13.78 -7.34 21.57
CA ALA A 477 -12.92 -6.18 21.41
C ALA A 477 -11.72 -6.12 22.39
N PRO A 478 -11.84 -6.46 23.69
CA PRO A 478 -10.69 -6.46 24.60
C PRO A 478 -9.56 -7.40 24.15
N GLU A 479 -9.88 -8.59 23.65
CA GLU A 479 -8.89 -9.56 23.17
C GLU A 479 -8.24 -9.09 21.85
N MET A 480 -9.01 -8.48 20.96
CA MET A 480 -8.49 -7.92 19.71
C MET A 480 -7.61 -6.68 19.97
N LEU A 481 -7.96 -5.85 20.95
CA LEU A 481 -7.11 -4.73 21.37
C LEU A 481 -5.81 -5.23 22.03
N ALA A 482 -5.89 -6.26 22.85
CA ALA A 482 -4.71 -6.89 23.45
C ALA A 482 -3.79 -7.52 22.39
N LEU A 483 -4.36 -8.14 21.35
CA LEU A 483 -3.62 -8.64 20.19
C LEU A 483 -2.91 -7.50 19.44
N LEU A 484 -3.61 -6.40 19.17
CA LEU A 484 -3.03 -5.21 18.53
C LEU A 484 -1.81 -4.70 19.33
N GLN A 485 -1.96 -4.53 20.64
CA GLN A 485 -0.90 -4.08 21.54
C GLN A 485 0.25 -5.08 21.62
N PHE A 486 -0.06 -6.39 21.69
CA PHE A 486 0.95 -7.44 21.68
C PHE A 486 1.84 -7.38 20.43
N ILE A 487 1.22 -7.24 19.23
CA ILE A 487 1.97 -7.14 17.98
C ILE A 487 2.81 -5.86 17.95
N GLN A 488 2.25 -4.72 18.38
CA GLN A 488 2.99 -3.45 18.45
C GLN A 488 4.23 -3.57 19.35
N ASN A 489 4.07 -4.17 20.54
CA ASN A 489 5.18 -4.37 21.49
C ASN A 489 6.27 -5.30 20.91
N CYS A 490 5.89 -6.36 20.19
CA CYS A 490 6.86 -7.23 19.53
C CYS A 490 7.65 -6.49 18.44
N ASN A 491 7.05 -5.51 17.80
CA ASN A 491 7.71 -4.69 16.79
C ASN A 491 8.72 -3.70 17.37
N ASP A 492 8.65 -3.39 18.68
CA ASP A 492 9.44 -2.30 19.29
C ASP A 492 10.96 -2.50 19.28
N GLY A 493 11.43 -3.72 19.19
CA GLY A 493 12.86 -4.03 19.09
C GLY A 493 13.39 -4.17 17.66
N VAL A 494 12.57 -3.96 16.64
CA VAL A 494 12.93 -4.25 15.24
C VAL A 494 12.81 -3.00 14.38
N SER A 495 13.82 -2.77 13.54
CA SER A 495 13.81 -1.68 12.54
C SER A 495 13.29 -2.18 11.21
N TYR A 496 12.41 -1.40 10.57
CA TYR A 496 11.76 -1.75 9.32
C TYR A 496 11.90 -0.64 8.29
N ASN A 497 12.25 -1.00 7.07
CA ASN A 497 12.10 -0.09 5.95
C ASN A 497 11.30 -0.70 4.80
N LEU A 498 10.74 0.18 3.97
CA LEU A 498 9.67 -0.09 3.01
C LEU A 498 9.97 -1.19 2.02
N GLY A 499 10.94 -1.56 1.58
CA GLY A 499 11.11 -2.51 0.49
C GLY A 499 12.10 -3.63 0.76
N THR A 500 12.81 -3.57 1.88
CA THR A 500 14.00 -4.39 2.07
C THR A 500 13.81 -5.55 3.03
N MET A 501 12.84 -5.46 3.93
CA MET A 501 12.63 -6.52 4.90
C MET A 501 11.61 -7.54 4.41
N SER A 502 12.10 -8.69 3.99
CA SER A 502 11.26 -9.86 3.74
C SER A 502 10.71 -10.41 5.07
N LEU A 503 9.68 -11.25 4.99
CA LEU A 503 9.11 -11.94 6.15
C LEU A 503 10.17 -12.71 6.96
N GLY A 504 11.17 -13.28 6.30
CA GLY A 504 12.29 -13.97 6.94
C GLY A 504 13.21 -13.07 7.76
N GLY A 505 13.37 -11.84 7.33
CA GLY A 505 14.11 -10.81 8.06
C GLY A 505 13.39 -10.25 9.30
N ARG A 506 12.23 -10.79 9.68
CA ARG A 506 11.42 -10.41 10.82
C ARG A 506 11.75 -11.28 12.05
N PRO A 507 12.73 -10.91 12.91
CA PRO A 507 13.13 -11.71 14.07
C PRO A 507 12.05 -11.76 15.16
N ASP A 508 11.17 -10.78 15.20
CA ASP A 508 10.00 -10.70 16.08
C ASP A 508 8.95 -11.78 15.80
N LEU A 509 8.84 -12.27 14.58
CA LEU A 509 7.88 -13.32 14.20
C LEU A 509 8.42 -14.71 14.53
N THR A 510 8.48 -15.03 15.81
CA THR A 510 8.85 -16.34 16.35
C THR A 510 7.64 -17.28 16.40
N GLN A 511 7.86 -18.57 16.67
CA GLN A 511 6.72 -19.49 16.88
C GLN A 511 5.92 -19.14 18.13
N ASP A 512 6.60 -18.70 19.19
CA ASP A 512 5.94 -18.23 20.40
C ASP A 512 5.05 -17.01 20.12
N PHE A 513 5.51 -16.11 19.24
CA PHE A 513 4.68 -15.00 18.73
C PHE A 513 3.37 -15.52 18.12
N PHE A 514 3.45 -16.45 17.15
CA PHE A 514 2.25 -16.95 16.46
C PHE A 514 1.34 -17.72 17.42
N LYS A 515 1.89 -18.50 18.34
CA LYS A 515 1.11 -19.21 19.38
C LYS A 515 0.37 -18.24 20.30
N LYS A 516 1.03 -17.19 20.78
CA LYS A 516 0.41 -16.17 21.64
C LYS A 516 -0.66 -15.39 20.88
N ALA A 517 -0.36 -14.98 19.65
CA ALA A 517 -1.31 -14.26 18.80
C ALA A 517 -2.57 -15.08 18.48
N ASP A 518 -2.42 -16.37 18.15
CA ASP A 518 -3.55 -17.31 17.95
C ASP A 518 -4.38 -17.49 19.23
N GLY A 519 -3.74 -17.44 20.40
CA GLY A 519 -4.44 -17.47 21.69
C GLY A 519 -5.41 -16.30 21.88
N TYR A 520 -5.01 -15.07 21.55
CA TYR A 520 -5.89 -13.90 21.58
C TYR A 520 -7.06 -14.06 20.60
N ILE A 521 -6.78 -14.49 19.37
CA ILE A 521 -7.81 -14.71 18.34
C ILE A 521 -8.80 -15.79 18.78
N THR A 522 -8.33 -16.88 19.37
CA THR A 522 -9.19 -17.97 19.87
C THR A 522 -10.14 -17.47 20.95
N ARG A 523 -9.66 -16.68 21.92
CA ARG A 523 -10.51 -16.08 22.96
C ARG A 523 -11.48 -15.06 22.37
N ALA A 524 -11.05 -14.24 21.41
CA ALA A 524 -11.92 -13.30 20.72
C ALA A 524 -13.05 -14.01 19.97
N LEU A 525 -12.75 -15.12 19.25
CA LEU A 525 -13.76 -15.93 18.57
C LEU A 525 -14.77 -16.56 19.53
N ALA A 526 -14.31 -16.99 20.71
CA ALA A 526 -15.18 -17.53 21.74
C ALA A 526 -16.12 -16.46 22.36
N ALA A 527 -15.64 -15.22 22.45
CA ALA A 527 -16.37 -14.09 22.98
C ALA A 527 -17.31 -13.40 21.96
N ALA A 528 -17.10 -13.63 20.66
CA ALA A 528 -17.87 -13.03 19.59
C ALA A 528 -19.31 -13.57 19.54
N GLU A 529 -20.27 -12.66 19.51
CA GLU A 529 -21.70 -12.97 19.64
C GLU A 529 -22.39 -13.21 18.30
N THR A 530 -21.96 -12.51 17.24
CA THR A 530 -22.60 -12.57 15.93
C THR A 530 -21.75 -13.26 14.86
N PRO A 531 -22.36 -13.83 13.81
CA PRO A 531 -21.61 -14.36 12.67
C PRO A 531 -20.71 -13.32 12.00
N GLU A 532 -21.15 -12.05 11.96
CA GLU A 532 -20.36 -10.95 11.35
C GLU A 532 -19.09 -10.65 12.17
N GLN A 533 -19.20 -10.57 13.49
CA GLN A 533 -18.04 -10.41 14.39
C GLN A 533 -17.05 -11.57 14.20
N LYS A 534 -17.54 -12.80 14.16
CA LYS A 534 -16.69 -13.99 13.90
C LYS A 534 -16.04 -13.94 12.53
N LYS A 535 -16.74 -13.46 11.49
CA LYS A 535 -16.19 -13.26 10.15
C LYS A 535 -15.01 -12.29 10.18
N HIS A 536 -15.14 -11.15 10.87
CA HIS A 536 -14.07 -10.16 10.98
C HIS A 536 -12.85 -10.73 11.71
N ILE A 537 -13.04 -11.43 12.83
CA ILE A 537 -11.94 -12.05 13.59
C ILE A 537 -11.26 -13.15 12.74
N ARG A 538 -12.02 -13.95 11.98
CA ARG A 538 -11.47 -14.98 11.09
C ARG A 538 -10.65 -14.38 9.94
N LYS A 539 -10.98 -13.20 9.44
CA LYS A 539 -10.15 -12.48 8.48
C LYS A 539 -8.76 -12.15 9.06
N GLU A 540 -8.72 -11.68 10.31
CA GLU A 540 -7.45 -11.44 11.01
C GLU A 540 -6.68 -12.75 11.25
N ARG A 541 -7.37 -13.83 11.62
CA ARG A 541 -6.76 -15.16 11.79
C ARG A 541 -6.15 -15.67 10.49
N PHE A 542 -6.81 -15.46 9.36
CA PHE A 542 -6.24 -15.81 8.07
C PHE A 542 -4.89 -15.12 7.83
N VAL A 543 -4.80 -13.81 8.07
CA VAL A 543 -3.54 -13.07 7.88
C VAL A 543 -2.45 -13.62 8.80
N LEU A 544 -2.78 -13.90 10.06
CA LEU A 544 -1.83 -14.50 11.01
C LEU A 544 -1.34 -15.87 10.55
N ASP A 545 -2.26 -16.77 10.23
CA ASP A 545 -1.96 -18.16 9.84
C ASP A 545 -1.22 -18.24 8.52
N TYR A 546 -1.59 -17.41 7.55
CA TYR A 546 -0.90 -17.34 6.26
C TYR A 546 0.57 -16.89 6.43
N ASN A 547 0.81 -15.88 7.27
CA ASN A 547 2.17 -15.43 7.58
C ASN A 547 2.95 -16.47 8.38
N ASN A 548 2.32 -17.19 9.30
CA ASN A 548 2.92 -18.32 10.00
C ASN A 548 3.35 -19.40 9.01
N LEU A 549 2.46 -19.78 8.09
CA LEU A 549 2.76 -20.74 7.03
C LEU A 549 3.91 -20.27 6.14
N CYS A 550 3.92 -18.99 5.74
CA CYS A 550 4.99 -18.43 4.91
C CYS A 550 6.35 -18.41 5.62
N LYS A 551 6.36 -18.10 6.92
CA LYS A 551 7.60 -18.02 7.70
C LYS A 551 8.15 -19.38 8.12
N PHE A 552 7.28 -20.32 8.46
CA PHE A 552 7.66 -21.62 8.99
C PHE A 552 7.19 -22.78 8.12
N ARG A 553 7.36 -22.65 6.81
CA ARG A 553 6.90 -23.61 5.77
C ARG A 553 7.19 -25.06 6.07
N ASN A 554 8.15 -25.36 6.93
CA ASN A 554 8.80 -26.66 7.03
C ASN A 554 8.76 -27.29 8.42
N ARG A 555 7.96 -26.75 9.35
CA ARG A 555 7.84 -27.42 10.65
C ARG A 555 6.76 -28.50 10.59
N ALA A 556 7.13 -29.72 10.94
CA ALA A 556 6.19 -30.77 11.21
C ALA A 556 5.20 -30.31 12.30
N ASN A 557 3.98 -30.01 11.90
CA ASN A 557 2.89 -29.79 12.83
C ASN A 557 2.05 -31.07 12.81
N PRO A 558 1.87 -31.78 13.95
CA PRO A 558 1.06 -32.98 14.03
C PRO A 558 -0.38 -32.76 13.55
N ASP A 559 -0.90 -31.51 13.67
CA ASP A 559 -2.24 -31.11 13.26
C ASP A 559 -2.26 -30.37 11.91
N MET A 560 -1.28 -30.59 11.05
CA MET A 560 -1.14 -29.85 9.78
C MET A 560 -2.41 -29.88 8.91
N LYS A 561 -3.13 -31.02 8.87
CA LYS A 561 -4.39 -31.10 8.11
C LYS A 561 -5.46 -30.16 8.67
N ALA A 562 -5.60 -30.11 9.98
CA ALA A 562 -6.57 -29.23 10.64
C ALA A 562 -6.16 -27.75 10.44
N PHE A 563 -4.86 -27.46 10.52
CA PHE A 563 -4.32 -26.12 10.28
C PHE A 563 -4.55 -25.65 8.83
N GLN A 564 -4.25 -26.49 7.84
CA GLN A 564 -4.53 -26.17 6.42
C GLN A 564 -6.02 -25.99 6.16
N LYS A 565 -6.87 -26.86 6.72
CA LYS A 565 -8.31 -26.72 6.60
C LYS A 565 -8.79 -25.39 7.16
N ARG A 566 -8.31 -25.00 8.34
CA ARG A 566 -8.60 -23.70 8.99
C ARG A 566 -8.20 -22.52 8.12
N ILE A 567 -6.99 -22.54 7.56
CA ILE A 567 -6.50 -21.49 6.67
C ILE A 567 -7.37 -21.38 5.41
N LEU A 568 -7.70 -22.50 4.77
CA LEU A 568 -8.52 -22.51 3.57
C LEU A 568 -9.94 -22.02 3.83
N GLU A 569 -10.56 -22.42 4.95
CA GLU A 569 -11.87 -21.92 5.35
C GLU A 569 -11.87 -20.42 5.62
N ASP A 570 -10.84 -19.90 6.26
CA ASP A 570 -10.72 -18.46 6.52
C ASP A 570 -10.31 -17.69 5.24
N TYR A 571 -9.54 -18.32 4.35
CA TYR A 571 -9.21 -17.77 3.04
C TYR A 571 -10.47 -17.54 2.19
N GLN A 572 -11.46 -18.43 2.23
CA GLN A 572 -12.70 -18.28 1.48
C GLN A 572 -13.40 -16.93 1.77
N LEU A 573 -13.24 -16.40 2.98
CA LEU A 573 -13.80 -15.08 3.36
C LEU A 573 -13.09 -13.93 2.64
N ASN A 574 -11.83 -14.11 2.26
CA ASN A 574 -10.96 -13.11 1.65
C ASN A 574 -10.63 -13.42 0.17
N ALA A 575 -11.01 -14.60 -0.34
CA ALA A 575 -10.66 -15.05 -1.69
C ALA A 575 -10.99 -14.04 -2.80
N PRO A 576 -12.15 -13.34 -2.76
CA PRO A 576 -12.47 -12.32 -3.76
C PRO A 576 -11.48 -11.15 -3.81
N LEU A 577 -10.66 -10.97 -2.78
CA LEU A 577 -9.77 -9.83 -2.58
C LEU A 577 -8.34 -10.08 -3.07
N TYR A 578 -8.00 -11.30 -3.50
CA TYR A 578 -6.66 -11.66 -3.95
C TYR A 578 -6.59 -11.86 -5.46
N GLU A 579 -5.67 -11.17 -6.13
CA GLU A 579 -5.45 -11.34 -7.57
C GLU A 579 -4.97 -12.74 -7.95
N ARG A 580 -4.20 -13.39 -7.08
CA ARG A 580 -3.55 -14.70 -7.32
C ARG A 580 -4.24 -15.83 -6.56
N LYS A 581 -5.56 -15.90 -6.64
CA LYS A 581 -6.37 -16.88 -5.91
C LYS A 581 -5.87 -18.31 -6.06
N LYS A 582 -5.68 -18.75 -7.30
CA LYS A 582 -5.25 -20.13 -7.61
C LYS A 582 -3.84 -20.44 -7.10
N GLU A 583 -2.94 -19.44 -7.14
CA GLU A 583 -1.58 -19.62 -6.63
C GLU A 583 -1.55 -19.72 -5.11
N ILE A 584 -2.37 -18.92 -4.41
CA ILE A 584 -2.50 -18.97 -2.96
C ILE A 584 -3.13 -20.29 -2.51
N GLU A 585 -4.21 -20.71 -3.16
CA GLU A 585 -4.85 -22.01 -2.89
C GLU A 585 -3.90 -23.18 -3.12
N LYS A 586 -3.17 -23.16 -4.24
CA LYS A 586 -2.16 -24.17 -4.55
C LYS A 586 -1.02 -24.16 -3.53
N PHE A 587 -0.59 -22.98 -3.09
CA PHE A 587 0.43 -22.83 -2.07
C PHE A 587 -0.02 -23.43 -0.72
N ILE A 588 -1.23 -23.08 -0.26
CA ILE A 588 -1.77 -23.60 1.01
C ILE A 588 -1.99 -25.11 0.91
N SER A 589 -2.57 -25.58 -0.17
CA SER A 589 -2.89 -27.00 -0.39
C SER A 589 -1.65 -27.85 -0.67
N GLY A 590 -0.69 -27.33 -1.43
CA GLY A 590 0.54 -28.03 -1.82
C GLY A 590 1.61 -28.07 -0.74
N TYR A 591 1.41 -27.36 0.37
CA TYR A 591 2.38 -27.30 1.45
C TYR A 591 2.74 -28.68 2.03
N ARG A 592 1.77 -29.56 2.19
CA ARG A 592 1.97 -30.91 2.70
C ARG A 592 2.81 -31.79 1.77
N ASP A 593 2.50 -31.75 0.48
CA ASP A 593 3.17 -32.60 -0.51
C ASP A 593 4.64 -32.23 -0.64
N PHE A 594 4.94 -30.96 -0.45
CA PHE A 594 6.31 -30.46 -0.42
C PHE A 594 7.09 -30.95 0.82
N CYS A 595 6.52 -30.85 2.01
CA CYS A 595 7.17 -31.33 3.24
C CYS A 595 7.29 -32.85 3.27
N LEU A 596 6.33 -33.57 2.70
CA LEU A 596 6.37 -35.04 2.57
C LEU A 596 7.32 -35.50 1.46
N GLY A 597 7.48 -34.74 0.37
CA GLY A 597 8.45 -35.00 -0.69
C GLY A 597 9.89 -34.92 -0.20
N LEU A 598 10.15 -34.16 0.86
CA LEU A 598 11.47 -34.07 1.51
C LEU A 598 11.77 -35.25 2.47
N ALA A 599 10.75 -35.96 2.92
CA ALA A 599 10.87 -37.17 3.72
C ALA A 599 11.14 -38.45 2.90
N VAL A 600 11.34 -38.33 1.58
CA VAL A 600 11.67 -39.45 0.70
C VAL A 600 12.99 -40.09 1.13
N LYS A 601 13.01 -41.41 1.24
CA LYS A 601 14.22 -42.19 1.47
C LYS A 601 15.29 -41.77 0.45
N VAL A 602 16.32 -41.12 0.92
CA VAL A 602 17.43 -40.71 0.06
C VAL A 602 18.10 -41.96 -0.47
N LYS A 603 18.17 -42.09 -1.79
CA LYS A 603 18.88 -43.18 -2.43
C LYS A 603 20.40 -42.97 -2.24
N PRO A 604 21.19 -44.04 -2.15
CA PRO A 604 22.64 -43.93 -2.13
C PRO A 604 23.12 -43.10 -3.33
N VAL A 605 23.99 -42.11 -3.09
CA VAL A 605 24.58 -41.27 -4.12
C VAL A 605 26.05 -41.68 -4.24
N ARG A 606 26.48 -41.97 -5.48
CA ARG A 606 27.85 -42.34 -5.78
C ARG A 606 28.83 -41.28 -5.30
N GLY A 607 29.86 -41.69 -4.55
CA GLY A 607 30.85 -40.81 -3.94
C GLY A 607 30.46 -40.32 -2.52
N PHE A 608 29.28 -40.71 -2.02
CA PHE A 608 28.80 -40.39 -0.68
C PHE A 608 28.40 -41.64 0.13
N GLU A 609 28.92 -42.81 -0.22
CA GLU A 609 28.51 -44.10 0.35
C GLU A 609 28.74 -44.13 1.87
N ASN A 610 29.77 -43.46 2.34
CA ASN A 610 30.16 -43.38 3.74
C ASN A 610 29.65 -42.11 4.46
N ARG A 611 28.73 -41.37 3.82
CA ARG A 611 28.21 -40.13 4.35
C ARG A 611 26.68 -40.22 4.57
N LYS A 612 26.22 -39.69 5.69
CA LYS A 612 24.77 -39.55 5.90
C LYS A 612 24.26 -38.38 5.10
N ILE A 613 23.59 -38.66 3.97
CA ILE A 613 22.89 -37.66 3.19
C ILE A 613 21.61 -37.30 3.95
N LEU A 614 21.47 -36.04 4.27
CA LEU A 614 20.29 -35.48 4.93
C LEU A 614 19.19 -35.21 3.88
N HIS A 615 19.60 -34.62 2.76
CA HIS A 615 18.70 -34.32 1.64
C HIS A 615 19.39 -34.40 0.30
N ASP A 616 18.63 -34.87 -0.70
CA ASP A 616 18.99 -34.93 -2.10
C ASP A 616 17.96 -34.15 -2.90
N LEU A 617 18.31 -32.93 -3.29
CA LEU A 617 17.44 -32.03 -4.05
C LEU A 617 17.78 -32.12 -5.53
N THR A 618 17.02 -32.89 -6.27
CA THR A 618 17.11 -32.98 -7.72
C THR A 618 16.40 -31.79 -8.38
N TRP A 619 16.71 -31.50 -9.66
CA TRP A 619 16.15 -30.37 -10.38
C TRP A 619 14.63 -30.26 -10.37
N PRO A 620 13.80 -31.30 -10.47
CA PRO A 620 12.37 -31.17 -10.37
C PRO A 620 11.88 -30.50 -9.08
N VAL A 621 12.58 -30.71 -7.97
CA VAL A 621 12.31 -30.06 -6.68
C VAL A 621 12.82 -28.63 -6.69
N LEU A 622 14.02 -28.40 -7.23
CA LEU A 622 14.64 -27.07 -7.33
C LEU A 622 13.86 -26.16 -8.27
N LYS A 623 13.39 -26.68 -9.43
CA LYS A 623 12.61 -25.94 -10.44
C LYS A 623 11.35 -25.27 -9.88
N GLN A 624 10.68 -25.89 -8.93
CA GLN A 624 9.48 -25.32 -8.31
C GLN A 624 9.73 -24.02 -7.55
N ARG A 625 11.01 -23.67 -7.31
CA ARG A 625 11.42 -22.56 -6.45
C ARG A 625 12.31 -21.53 -7.10
N VAL A 626 12.66 -21.72 -8.37
CA VAL A 626 13.36 -20.70 -9.12
C VAL A 626 12.40 -19.54 -9.36
N PRO A 627 12.76 -18.28 -9.02
CA PRO A 627 11.91 -17.13 -9.27
C PRO A 627 11.47 -17.03 -10.72
N ALA A 628 10.21 -16.70 -10.95
CA ALA A 628 9.60 -16.65 -12.30
C ALA A 628 10.32 -15.71 -13.30
N LYS A 629 11.13 -14.77 -12.80
CA LYS A 629 11.96 -13.86 -13.64
C LYS A 629 13.33 -14.40 -13.97
N THR A 630 13.73 -15.54 -13.43
CA THR A 630 15.00 -16.17 -13.76
C THR A 630 14.90 -16.75 -15.17
N LYS A 631 15.80 -16.36 -16.07
CA LYS A 631 15.91 -16.99 -17.40
C LYS A 631 16.45 -18.41 -17.22
N VAL A 632 15.59 -19.32 -16.88
CA VAL A 632 15.87 -20.75 -16.88
C VAL A 632 15.74 -21.21 -18.32
N VAL A 633 16.80 -21.65 -18.92
CA VAL A 633 16.77 -22.31 -20.22
C VAL A 633 16.69 -23.80 -19.93
N ASP A 634 15.50 -24.37 -20.07
CA ASP A 634 15.36 -25.82 -20.12
C ASP A 634 16.14 -26.30 -21.37
N MET A 635 17.12 -27.16 -21.16
CA MET A 635 17.75 -27.84 -22.30
C MET A 635 16.72 -28.73 -22.98
N ASN A 636 16.59 -28.61 -24.28
CA ASN A 636 15.73 -29.44 -25.17
C ASN A 636 16.24 -30.87 -25.27
N ASP A 637 16.63 -31.49 -24.20
CA ASP A 637 16.88 -32.92 -24.19
C ASP A 637 15.65 -33.67 -23.72
N ALA A 638 15.42 -34.85 -24.29
CA ALA A 638 14.32 -35.73 -23.89
C ALA A 638 14.42 -36.24 -22.43
N ALA A 639 15.55 -36.02 -21.77
CA ALA A 639 15.72 -36.04 -20.34
C ALA A 639 15.39 -34.68 -19.72
N ALA A 640 14.84 -33.77 -20.49
CA ALA A 640 14.46 -32.40 -20.19
C ALA A 640 13.67 -32.26 -18.91
N GLY A 641 13.96 -31.22 -18.15
CA GLY A 641 13.34 -30.94 -16.87
C GLY A 641 14.09 -31.53 -15.67
N LYS A 642 15.29 -32.07 -15.84
CA LYS A 642 16.12 -32.65 -14.77
C LYS A 642 17.26 -31.75 -14.26
N ALA A 643 17.57 -30.67 -14.96
CA ALA A 643 18.69 -29.79 -14.64
C ALA A 643 18.41 -28.31 -14.91
N LEU A 644 19.07 -27.43 -14.18
CA LEU A 644 19.14 -25.99 -14.46
C LEU A 644 20.36 -25.67 -15.28
N GLN A 645 20.20 -24.97 -16.41
CA GLN A 645 21.28 -24.51 -17.23
C GLN A 645 21.49 -22.99 -17.11
N ILE A 646 22.72 -22.57 -16.89
CA ILE A 646 23.15 -21.17 -16.88
C ILE A 646 24.04 -20.94 -18.07
N LYS A 647 23.58 -20.18 -19.08
CA LYS A 647 24.35 -19.82 -20.27
C LYS A 647 25.38 -18.74 -19.98
N ASP A 648 26.50 -18.77 -20.73
CA ASP A 648 27.59 -17.79 -20.62
C ASP A 648 28.10 -17.60 -19.19
N PHE A 649 28.12 -18.68 -18.40
CA PHE A 649 28.40 -18.64 -16.97
C PHE A 649 29.80 -18.11 -16.63
N ASP A 650 30.77 -18.30 -17.51
CA ASP A 650 32.16 -17.89 -17.32
C ASP A 650 32.49 -16.51 -17.92
N LYS A 651 31.51 -15.79 -18.42
CA LYS A 651 31.63 -14.40 -18.90
C LYS A 651 32.24 -13.48 -17.83
N TYR A 652 32.14 -13.88 -16.58
CA TYR A 652 32.61 -13.15 -15.41
C TYR A 652 33.73 -13.88 -14.64
N SER A 653 34.66 -14.55 -15.31
CA SER A 653 35.85 -15.21 -14.75
C SER A 653 35.66 -16.61 -14.16
N GLY A 654 34.57 -17.29 -14.48
CA GLY A 654 34.22 -18.58 -13.93
C GLY A 654 32.84 -18.54 -13.30
N PHE A 655 32.48 -19.52 -12.46
CA PHE A 655 31.25 -19.42 -11.72
C PHE A 655 31.51 -19.22 -10.21
N THR A 656 30.71 -18.37 -9.64
CA THR A 656 30.68 -18.11 -8.18
C THR A 656 29.40 -18.67 -7.61
N PHE A 657 29.49 -19.41 -6.53
CA PHE A 657 28.35 -19.86 -5.76
C PHE A 657 28.58 -19.61 -4.28
N GLY A 658 27.50 -19.41 -3.57
CA GLY A 658 27.58 -19.02 -2.16
C GLY A 658 26.35 -19.39 -1.37
N PHE A 659 26.49 -19.22 -0.06
CA PHE A 659 25.43 -19.39 0.91
C PHE A 659 25.16 -18.04 1.57
N PHE A 660 23.91 -17.61 1.51
CA PHE A 660 23.45 -16.36 2.10
C PHE A 660 22.52 -16.64 3.27
N ASP A 661 22.80 -16.02 4.40
CA ASP A 661 21.98 -16.04 5.59
C ASP A 661 21.30 -14.68 5.77
N PRO A 662 19.97 -14.58 5.49
CA PRO A 662 19.24 -13.33 5.63
C PRO A 662 19.11 -12.84 7.07
N MET A 663 19.16 -13.75 8.06
CA MET A 663 19.07 -13.41 9.48
C MET A 663 20.28 -12.61 9.92
N ASN A 664 21.46 -13.01 9.46
CA ASN A 664 22.73 -12.36 9.79
C ASN A 664 23.19 -11.36 8.71
N LYS A 665 22.41 -11.17 7.63
CA LYS A 665 22.77 -10.33 6.45
C LYS A 665 24.17 -10.63 5.92
N LYS A 666 24.57 -11.90 5.93
CA LYS A 666 25.96 -12.32 5.71
C LYS A 666 26.04 -13.37 4.62
N ASN A 667 26.91 -13.13 3.63
CA ASN A 667 27.44 -14.18 2.77
C ASN A 667 28.44 -15.00 3.60
N SER A 668 28.01 -16.17 4.07
CA SER A 668 28.84 -16.95 4.97
C SER A 668 29.85 -17.85 4.25
N LYS A 669 29.53 -18.27 3.04
CA LYS A 669 30.39 -19.09 2.19
C LYS A 669 30.26 -18.63 0.76
N VAL A 670 31.39 -18.22 0.18
CA VAL A 670 31.46 -17.83 -1.26
C VAL A 670 32.63 -18.58 -1.87
N LYS A 671 32.38 -19.27 -2.95
CA LYS A 671 33.40 -20.01 -3.68
C LYS A 671 33.32 -19.67 -5.16
N THR A 672 34.45 -19.27 -5.71
CA THR A 672 34.59 -19.06 -7.16
C THR A 672 35.43 -20.20 -7.73
N VAL A 673 34.95 -20.84 -8.80
CA VAL A 673 35.64 -21.87 -9.52
C VAL A 673 35.97 -21.33 -10.92
N PRO A 674 37.22 -21.03 -11.21
CA PRO A 674 37.64 -20.60 -12.54
C PRO A 674 37.31 -21.64 -13.62
N ARG A 675 36.96 -21.18 -14.82
CA ARG A 675 36.63 -22.06 -15.94
C ARG A 675 37.68 -23.12 -16.20
N ALA A 676 38.98 -22.76 -16.09
CA ALA A 676 40.09 -23.67 -16.30
C ALA A 676 40.16 -24.83 -15.30
N GLN A 677 39.52 -24.71 -14.14
CA GLN A 677 39.46 -25.75 -13.11
C GLN A 677 38.22 -26.65 -13.25
N LEU A 678 37.35 -26.40 -14.22
CA LEU A 678 36.16 -27.22 -14.45
C LEU A 678 36.54 -28.36 -15.44
N PRO A 679 36.28 -29.64 -15.07
CA PRO A 679 36.46 -30.74 -15.99
C PRO A 679 35.63 -30.56 -17.28
N GLN A 680 36.25 -30.94 -18.42
CA GLN A 680 35.64 -30.88 -19.76
C GLN A 680 35.17 -32.28 -20.23
N ASP A 681 34.69 -33.09 -19.28
CA ASP A 681 34.40 -34.51 -19.50
C ASP A 681 32.90 -34.81 -19.65
N GLU A 682 32.08 -33.79 -19.81
CA GLU A 682 30.62 -33.88 -19.92
C GLU A 682 29.94 -34.61 -18.76
N ARG A 683 30.60 -34.70 -17.59
CA ARG A 683 30.09 -35.35 -16.38
C ARG A 683 29.74 -34.33 -15.30
N PHE A 684 28.83 -34.71 -14.42
CA PHE A 684 28.53 -33.93 -13.24
C PHE A 684 29.58 -34.19 -12.15
N HIS A 685 30.10 -33.09 -11.60
CA HIS A 685 31.06 -33.11 -10.48
C HIS A 685 30.50 -32.40 -9.29
N TYR A 686 30.84 -32.87 -8.09
CA TYR A 686 30.39 -32.28 -6.85
C TYR A 686 31.35 -31.21 -6.32
N TYR A 687 30.78 -30.05 -6.01
CA TYR A 687 31.51 -28.91 -5.46
C TYR A 687 30.98 -28.60 -4.07
N SER A 688 31.83 -28.70 -3.04
CA SER A 688 31.44 -28.40 -1.67
C SER A 688 31.48 -26.90 -1.39
N LEU A 689 30.44 -26.40 -0.75
CA LEU A 689 30.44 -25.11 -0.07
C LEU A 689 31.04 -25.18 1.35
N GLY A 690 31.34 -26.39 1.81
CA GLY A 690 31.75 -26.65 3.18
C GLY A 690 30.57 -26.66 4.17
N GLU A 691 30.88 -26.66 5.44
CA GLU A 691 29.88 -26.66 6.49
C GLU A 691 29.16 -25.31 6.58
N VAL A 692 27.86 -25.38 6.67
CA VAL A 692 26.96 -24.23 6.88
C VAL A 692 26.04 -24.53 8.05
N GLU A 693 25.64 -23.48 8.76
CA GLU A 693 24.57 -23.52 9.74
C GLU A 693 23.29 -23.00 9.08
N LEU A 694 22.26 -23.83 9.05
CA LEU A 694 21.01 -23.49 8.41
C LEU A 694 20.19 -22.59 9.33
N SER A 695 19.83 -21.39 8.84
CA SER A 695 18.88 -20.48 9.44
C SER A 695 17.58 -20.43 8.65
N PRO A 696 16.48 -19.92 9.21
CA PRO A 696 15.26 -19.66 8.43
C PRO A 696 15.59 -18.80 7.21
N GLN A 697 15.10 -19.24 6.04
CA GLN A 697 15.26 -18.55 4.75
C GLN A 697 16.71 -18.42 4.21
N CYS A 698 17.71 -19.07 4.81
CA CYS A 698 19.01 -19.16 4.18
C CYS A 698 18.88 -19.83 2.80
N TYR A 699 19.72 -19.40 1.85
CA TYR A 699 19.68 -19.92 0.49
C TYR A 699 21.07 -20.02 -0.14
N ILE A 700 21.17 -20.85 -1.16
CA ILE A 700 22.33 -20.86 -2.05
C ILE A 700 22.06 -20.01 -3.29
N TYR A 701 23.10 -19.43 -3.84
CA TYR A 701 23.05 -18.73 -5.11
C TYR A 701 24.21 -19.13 -6.01
N VAL A 702 24.04 -18.99 -7.33
CA VAL A 702 25.05 -19.21 -8.35
C VAL A 702 25.10 -17.97 -9.25
N HIS A 703 26.30 -17.45 -9.49
CA HIS A 703 26.57 -16.29 -10.32
C HIS A 703 26.53 -16.63 -11.83
N PRO A 704 26.11 -15.74 -12.73
CA PRO A 704 25.83 -14.33 -12.50
C PRO A 704 24.36 -14.08 -12.08
N SER A 705 24.21 -13.34 -11.01
CA SER A 705 22.95 -12.81 -10.52
C SER A 705 21.85 -13.82 -10.12
N TRP A 706 22.00 -14.43 -8.93
CA TRP A 706 20.85 -14.96 -8.16
C TRP A 706 19.99 -16.00 -8.87
N HIS A 707 20.56 -16.84 -9.72
CA HIS A 707 19.82 -17.84 -10.50
C HIS A 707 19.20 -18.96 -9.66
N ILE A 708 19.69 -19.18 -8.43
CA ILE A 708 19.12 -20.14 -7.50
C ILE A 708 18.92 -19.44 -6.16
N GLN A 709 17.72 -18.93 -5.93
CA GLN A 709 17.30 -18.46 -4.61
C GLN A 709 16.41 -19.52 -3.99
N GLN A 710 16.99 -20.47 -3.30
CA GLN A 710 16.24 -21.44 -2.55
C GLN A 710 16.55 -21.28 -1.07
N SER A 711 15.51 -21.12 -0.26
CA SER A 711 15.60 -21.14 1.18
C SER A 711 15.83 -22.56 1.66
N LEU A 712 17.10 -22.92 1.84
CA LEU A 712 17.50 -24.23 2.38
C LEU A 712 17.02 -24.41 3.82
N GLY A 713 17.11 -23.34 4.64
CA GLY A 713 16.66 -23.38 6.04
C GLY A 713 15.19 -23.73 6.17
N GLU A 714 14.34 -23.22 5.28
CA GLU A 714 12.93 -23.59 5.23
C GLU A 714 12.72 -25.05 4.79
N CYS A 715 13.58 -25.57 3.90
CA CYS A 715 13.48 -26.94 3.45
C CYS A 715 13.84 -27.96 4.53
N PHE A 716 14.64 -27.60 5.53
CA PHE A 716 15.33 -28.56 6.40
C PHE A 716 15.04 -28.40 7.89
N SER A 717 14.39 -27.31 8.31
CA SER A 717 14.09 -27.07 9.72
C SER A 717 13.29 -28.18 10.40
N ALA A 718 12.50 -28.95 9.64
CA ALA A 718 11.74 -30.09 10.17
C ALA A 718 12.59 -31.35 10.45
N THR A 719 13.73 -31.48 9.79
CA THR A 719 14.59 -32.67 9.87
C THR A 719 15.87 -32.47 10.71
N LEU A 720 16.20 -31.20 10.97
CA LEU A 720 17.42 -30.81 11.69
C LEU A 720 17.13 -30.36 13.14
N GLN A 721 16.18 -31.00 13.81
CA GLN A 721 15.70 -30.59 15.14
C GLN A 721 16.79 -30.46 16.22
N GLU A 722 17.96 -31.11 16.04
CA GLU A 722 19.04 -31.10 17.02
C GLU A 722 20.38 -30.49 16.54
N ASP A 723 20.58 -30.37 15.22
CA ASP A 723 21.84 -29.86 14.66
C ASP A 723 21.57 -29.23 13.28
N ASN A 724 21.57 -27.91 13.22
CA ASN A 724 21.37 -27.17 11.98
C ASN A 724 22.60 -27.18 11.07
N ARG A 725 23.65 -27.91 11.41
CA ARG A 725 24.88 -27.95 10.61
C ARG A 725 24.85 -29.04 9.56
N CYS A 726 25.16 -28.66 8.35
CA CYS A 726 25.33 -29.58 7.23
C CYS A 726 26.45 -29.10 6.31
N GLU A 727 26.99 -30.00 5.52
CA GLU A 727 27.85 -29.68 4.38
C GLU A 727 27.02 -29.68 3.10
N VAL A 728 27.14 -28.61 2.32
CA VAL A 728 26.37 -28.42 1.06
C VAL A 728 27.24 -28.74 -0.13
N PHE A 729 26.74 -29.61 -1.00
CA PHE A 729 27.36 -29.96 -2.28
C PHE A 729 26.46 -29.62 -3.45
N LEU A 730 27.04 -29.01 -4.48
CA LEU A 730 26.38 -28.74 -5.77
C LEU A 730 26.93 -29.72 -6.79
N SER A 731 26.06 -30.38 -7.53
CA SER A 731 26.43 -31.24 -8.66
C SER A 731 26.31 -30.42 -9.95
N LEU A 732 27.45 -30.13 -10.57
CA LEU A 732 27.58 -29.19 -11.69
C LEU A 732 28.32 -29.84 -12.85
N LYS A 733 27.89 -29.55 -14.09
CA LYS A 733 28.54 -29.91 -15.33
C LYS A 733 28.78 -28.63 -16.14
N ALA A 734 30.01 -28.47 -16.63
CA ALA A 734 30.34 -27.40 -17.55
C ALA A 734 30.29 -27.89 -19.01
N GLU A 735 29.60 -27.14 -19.86
CA GLU A 735 29.40 -27.44 -21.29
C GLU A 735 29.89 -26.29 -22.18
N GLY A 736 30.40 -26.65 -23.34
CA GLY A 736 30.87 -25.69 -24.32
C GLY A 736 32.26 -25.09 -24.03
N PRO A 737 32.83 -24.30 -24.95
CA PRO A 737 34.12 -23.66 -24.83
C PRO A 737 34.11 -22.52 -23.83
N ALA A 738 35.28 -22.09 -23.36
CA ALA A 738 35.39 -20.86 -22.57
C ALA A 738 34.78 -19.65 -23.31
N TYR A 739 34.17 -18.75 -22.55
CA TYR A 739 33.54 -17.55 -23.10
C TYR A 739 34.59 -16.66 -23.81
N VAL A 740 34.26 -16.27 -25.02
CA VAL A 740 35.03 -15.29 -25.79
C VAL A 740 34.06 -14.21 -26.26
N GLN A 741 34.31 -12.95 -25.91
CA GLN A 741 33.49 -11.83 -26.30
C GLN A 741 33.34 -11.74 -27.82
N GLY A 742 32.09 -11.70 -28.30
CA GLY A 742 31.78 -11.69 -29.74
C GLY A 742 31.72 -13.07 -30.40
N SER A 743 32.02 -14.15 -29.68
CA SER A 743 31.87 -15.52 -30.17
C SER A 743 30.39 -15.90 -30.24
N LYS A 744 29.99 -16.64 -31.28
CA LYS A 744 28.68 -17.28 -31.39
C LYS A 744 28.59 -18.62 -30.64
N LYS A 745 29.73 -19.11 -30.09
CA LYS A 745 29.76 -20.36 -29.35
C LYS A 745 29.28 -20.11 -27.92
N GLU A 746 28.20 -20.76 -27.55
CA GLU A 746 27.63 -20.70 -26.21
C GLU A 746 28.36 -21.69 -25.29
N ASN A 747 28.55 -21.29 -24.03
CA ASN A 747 28.89 -22.22 -22.96
C ASN A 747 27.75 -22.24 -21.92
N ALA A 748 27.71 -23.29 -21.12
CA ALA A 748 26.70 -23.45 -20.10
C ALA A 748 27.23 -24.19 -18.89
N LEU A 749 26.68 -23.80 -17.73
CA LEU A 749 26.83 -24.54 -16.50
C LEU A 749 25.48 -25.19 -16.16
N THR A 750 25.47 -26.50 -16.04
CA THR A 750 24.28 -27.28 -15.73
C THR A 750 24.32 -27.77 -14.30
N LEU A 751 23.29 -27.46 -13.51
CA LEU A 751 23.09 -27.95 -12.16
C LEU A 751 21.93 -28.97 -12.16
N ASP A 752 22.18 -30.21 -11.73
CA ASP A 752 21.15 -31.24 -11.62
C ASP A 752 20.71 -31.52 -10.18
N ARG A 753 21.57 -31.21 -9.20
CA ARG A 753 21.35 -31.66 -7.82
C ARG A 753 22.08 -30.81 -6.79
N VAL A 754 21.45 -30.66 -5.63
CA VAL A 754 22.08 -30.12 -4.40
C VAL A 754 21.95 -31.19 -3.31
N LEU A 755 23.08 -31.57 -2.70
CA LEU A 755 23.09 -32.48 -1.57
C LEU A 755 23.38 -31.74 -0.27
N LEU A 756 22.64 -32.08 0.76
CA LEU A 756 22.97 -31.74 2.14
C LEU A 756 23.39 -32.96 2.87
N VAL A 757 24.58 -32.93 3.43
CA VAL A 757 25.27 -34.07 4.02
C VAL A 757 25.62 -33.73 5.46
N LYS A 758 25.42 -34.69 6.35
CA LYS A 758 25.86 -34.51 7.74
C LYS A 758 27.39 -34.35 7.78
N PRO A 759 27.94 -33.33 8.48
CA PRO A 759 29.37 -33.18 8.64
C PRO A 759 30.00 -34.44 9.21
N LEU A 760 31.20 -34.78 8.74
CA LEU A 760 31.98 -35.83 9.41
C LEU A 760 32.31 -35.34 10.83
N LYS A 761 32.04 -36.18 11.84
CA LYS A 761 32.54 -35.88 13.17
C LYS A 761 34.08 -35.84 13.05
N LYS A 762 34.67 -34.70 13.39
CA LYS A 762 36.12 -34.56 13.52
C LYS A 762 36.60 -35.39 14.70
#